data_24d8e4f0ea6d763248dd1af4865b0acc
#
_entry.id   24d8e4f0ea6d763248dd1af4865b0acc
#
_cell.length_a   1.000
_cell.length_b   1.000
_cell.length_c   1.000
_cell.angle_alpha   90.00
_cell.angle_beta   90.00
_cell.angle_gamma   90.00
#
_symmetry.space_group_name_H-M   'P 1'
#
loop_
_entity.id
_entity.type
_entity.pdbx_description
1 polymer ?
#
loop_
_entity_poly.entity_id
_entity_poly.type
_entity_poly.pdbx_seq_one_letter_code
_entity_poly.pdbx_strand_id
1 'polypeptide(L)'
;MPKWVYQFNSSNCEGTVSQKPLLGGKGANLAEMGKLRLPVPPGFTITTEVCTEFYKNNQKYPDDLKIQVEDAIKNIEKILGKNFGDVNNPLLVSVRSGARVSMPGMMDTVLNLGLNDKTVLGLIKKTNNETFAYDSYRRFIQMYSNVVLEVDHHNFEDLLDNYKLTKGVLSDTDLKAEDWKTIVGNYKDIVKKNTKKDFPQDSHEQLWGAISAVFQSWQNQRAKTYRRLNNIPEEWGTAVNIQSMVFGNMGNDCATGVAFTRNPSTGENSFYGEYLINAQGEDVVAGIRTPRNITKKARQESSSEDLSLEETMPEAFAELTKIYKKLEIHYRDMQDIEFTIENKKLWMLQTRAGKRTAKASIKIAVDMVNEKLITKDEALLRIDPKILDTLLHPTLDPKAKKNVIAKGLPASPGAATGKVTFNADDAEQMKANNQNTILVRVETSPEDIHGMHAAVGILTCRGGMTSHAAVVARGMGRPCVSGAGVIKIDYAAKLFKVENIEVKEGDIITIDGSTGEVMLGEVKTINPDISGDFSEMMKWADEVRTLKIRANAETPLDSRTARGFGAEGIGLCRTEHMFFDEERILYVRQMILSKTKEDRLKALDKILSFQRKDFVEIFTIMKGLPVTVRLLDPPLHEFLPKTEKEIDIVAKSLKIHSSEIKNRINYLHEENPMLGHRGCRLAISFPEIYEMQSRAIFEALYELQKQKVEAVIPEIMIPLVATEREIEILRELVDRIAQEIQKKNNFKVDYLVGTMIELPRAALNAKNIAKHADFFSFGTNDLTQTTLGISRDDSGKFLDDYVENKIFKIDPFVSIDQDGVGELIKLACSRGLEAKKNIKLGICGEHGGDPDSIDFCHRAGLHYVSCSPYRVPIARLSAAQASIRAKK
;
A
#
# COMPACT_ATOMS: atom_id res chain seq x y z
N MET A 1 16.88 -24.19 -33.55
CA MET A 1 16.11 -24.68 -32.36
C MET A 1 16.00 -23.57 -31.37
N PRO A 2 14.85 -23.38 -30.73
CA PRO A 2 14.71 -22.43 -29.63
C PRO A 2 15.67 -22.76 -28.48
N LYS A 3 16.22 -21.74 -27.84
CA LYS A 3 17.09 -21.92 -26.68
C LYS A 3 16.26 -21.85 -25.41
N TRP A 4 16.03 -23.01 -24.79
CA TRP A 4 15.24 -23.15 -23.57
C TRP A 4 16.05 -23.13 -22.28
N VAL A 5 17.37 -23.45 -22.37
CA VAL A 5 18.26 -23.64 -21.21
C VAL A 5 19.44 -22.68 -21.30
N TYR A 6 19.68 -21.97 -20.21
CA TYR A 6 20.76 -20.99 -20.06
C TYR A 6 21.66 -21.38 -18.88
N GLN A 7 22.93 -21.66 -19.17
CA GLN A 7 23.89 -22.10 -18.18
C GLN A 7 24.56 -20.93 -17.47
N PHE A 8 24.92 -21.16 -16.19
CA PHE A 8 25.65 -20.19 -15.38
C PHE A 8 26.67 -20.88 -14.46
N ASN A 9 27.82 -20.27 -14.32
CA ASN A 9 28.88 -20.61 -13.36
C ASN A 9 29.82 -19.40 -13.19
N SER A 10 30.86 -19.53 -12.37
CA SER A 10 31.82 -18.47 -12.11
C SER A 10 32.73 -18.08 -13.28
N SER A 11 32.73 -18.81 -14.39
CA SER A 11 33.62 -18.60 -15.54
C SER A 11 32.88 -18.41 -16.87
N ASN A 12 31.68 -19.01 -17.03
CA ASN A 12 30.89 -18.91 -18.26
C ASN A 12 29.41 -18.77 -17.92
N CYS A 13 28.76 -17.71 -18.40
CA CYS A 13 27.35 -17.40 -18.20
C CYS A 13 26.68 -16.98 -19.49
N GLU A 14 25.56 -17.58 -19.78
CA GLU A 14 24.81 -17.34 -21.02
C GLU A 14 23.71 -16.28 -20.88
N GLY A 15 23.26 -15.99 -19.66
CA GLY A 15 22.21 -15.03 -19.38
C GLY A 15 22.70 -13.65 -18.96
N THR A 16 21.80 -12.68 -18.88
CA THR A 16 22.04 -11.30 -18.36
C THR A 16 20.90 -10.85 -17.47
N VAL A 17 21.13 -9.84 -16.62
CA VAL A 17 20.09 -9.23 -15.79
C VAL A 17 18.96 -8.61 -16.61
N SER A 18 19.23 -8.12 -17.82
CA SER A 18 18.21 -7.58 -18.73
C SER A 18 17.24 -8.66 -19.26
N GLN A 19 17.63 -9.93 -19.24
CA GLN A 19 16.78 -11.07 -19.61
C GLN A 19 15.89 -11.58 -18.45
N LYS A 20 15.67 -10.78 -17.44
CA LYS A 20 14.77 -11.12 -16.33
C LYS A 20 13.36 -11.56 -16.80
N PRO A 21 12.75 -11.04 -17.87
CA PRO A 21 11.52 -11.62 -18.39
C PRO A 21 11.62 -13.09 -18.82
N LEU A 22 12.76 -13.51 -19.33
CA LEU A 22 13.02 -14.85 -19.86
C LEU A 22 13.54 -15.81 -18.78
N LEU A 23 14.49 -15.36 -17.97
CA LEU A 23 15.20 -16.19 -16.99
C LEU A 23 14.60 -16.12 -15.59
N GLY A 24 13.58 -15.29 -15.39
CA GLY A 24 13.09 -14.94 -14.07
C GLY A 24 14.11 -14.12 -13.27
N GLY A 25 13.69 -13.61 -12.10
CA GLY A 25 14.59 -12.82 -11.25
C GLY A 25 15.78 -13.59 -10.72
N LYS A 26 15.57 -14.84 -10.31
CA LYS A 26 16.64 -15.69 -9.74
C LYS A 26 17.66 -16.11 -10.80
N GLY A 27 17.21 -16.62 -11.93
CA GLY A 27 18.10 -17.07 -13.00
C GLY A 27 18.93 -15.94 -13.59
N ALA A 28 18.31 -14.77 -13.84
CA ALA A 28 19.01 -13.60 -14.35
C ALA A 28 20.10 -13.10 -13.37
N ASN A 29 19.81 -13.10 -12.06
CA ASN A 29 20.81 -12.70 -11.07
C ASN A 29 21.91 -13.72 -10.85
N LEU A 30 21.61 -15.03 -10.93
CA LEU A 30 22.65 -16.09 -10.91
C LEU A 30 23.62 -15.94 -12.08
N ALA A 31 23.09 -15.71 -13.29
CA ALA A 31 23.92 -15.45 -14.47
C ALA A 31 24.76 -14.18 -14.31
N GLU A 32 24.19 -13.11 -13.77
CA GLU A 32 24.90 -11.84 -13.55
C GLU A 32 26.01 -11.96 -12.51
N MET A 33 25.74 -12.66 -11.38
CA MET A 33 26.77 -12.95 -10.39
C MET A 33 27.94 -13.76 -10.98
N GLY A 34 27.62 -14.73 -11.85
CA GLY A 34 28.65 -15.50 -12.57
C GLY A 34 29.49 -14.64 -13.50
N LYS A 35 28.87 -13.71 -14.25
CA LYS A 35 29.62 -12.72 -15.07
C LYS A 35 30.52 -11.84 -14.23
N LEU A 36 30.10 -11.50 -13.04
CA LEU A 36 30.94 -10.79 -12.07
C LEU A 36 32.04 -11.66 -11.47
N ARG A 37 32.18 -12.91 -11.92
CA ARG A 37 33.14 -13.92 -11.41
C ARG A 37 33.02 -14.13 -9.90
N LEU A 38 31.80 -14.10 -9.37
CA LEU A 38 31.53 -14.46 -7.99
C LEU A 38 31.47 -15.98 -7.85
N PRO A 39 31.70 -16.52 -6.65
CA PRO A 39 31.68 -17.96 -6.41
C PRO A 39 30.23 -18.49 -6.41
N VAL A 40 29.66 -18.68 -7.60
CA VAL A 40 28.32 -19.22 -7.79
C VAL A 40 28.42 -20.71 -8.09
N PRO A 41 27.70 -21.59 -7.37
CA PRO A 41 27.60 -22.98 -7.73
C PRO A 41 27.09 -23.12 -9.17
N PRO A 42 27.72 -23.97 -10.02
CA PRO A 42 27.30 -24.13 -11.41
C PRO A 42 25.87 -24.65 -11.52
N GLY A 43 25.17 -24.19 -12.54
CA GLY A 43 23.79 -24.54 -12.77
C GLY A 43 23.26 -24.03 -14.12
N PHE A 44 21.97 -24.17 -14.31
CA PHE A 44 21.27 -23.65 -15.48
C PHE A 44 19.84 -23.24 -15.13
N THR A 45 19.28 -22.40 -15.98
CA THR A 45 17.90 -21.91 -15.89
C THR A 45 17.11 -22.41 -17.10
N ILE A 46 15.98 -23.07 -16.85
CA ILE A 46 14.94 -23.32 -17.86
C ILE A 46 14.04 -22.09 -17.90
N THR A 47 13.79 -21.57 -19.11
CA THR A 47 13.14 -20.25 -19.30
C THR A 47 11.66 -20.24 -18.90
N THR A 48 11.14 -19.02 -18.64
CA THR A 48 9.71 -18.80 -18.39
C THR A 48 8.82 -19.19 -19.58
N GLU A 49 9.37 -19.15 -20.79
CA GLU A 49 8.66 -19.55 -22.02
C GLU A 49 8.31 -21.02 -22.01
N VAL A 50 9.20 -21.90 -21.45
CA VAL A 50 8.89 -23.31 -21.29
C VAL A 50 7.66 -23.52 -20.40
N CYS A 51 7.51 -22.74 -19.32
CA CYS A 51 6.31 -22.80 -18.49
C CYS A 51 5.04 -22.47 -19.30
N THR A 52 5.11 -21.43 -20.11
CA THR A 52 3.98 -21.01 -20.97
C THR A 52 3.64 -22.08 -22.02
N GLU A 53 4.65 -22.63 -22.68
CA GLU A 53 4.47 -23.71 -23.66
C GLU A 53 3.96 -25.01 -23.01
N PHE A 54 4.45 -25.36 -21.82
CA PHE A 54 3.98 -26.50 -21.04
C PHE A 54 2.45 -26.44 -20.81
N TYR A 55 1.93 -25.28 -20.40
CA TYR A 55 0.49 -25.14 -20.21
C TYR A 55 -0.30 -25.09 -21.52
N LYS A 56 0.19 -24.43 -22.57
CA LYS A 56 -0.45 -24.42 -23.88
C LYS A 56 -0.54 -25.81 -24.51
N ASN A 57 0.43 -26.68 -24.26
CA ASN A 57 0.52 -28.00 -24.84
C ASN A 57 0.00 -29.11 -23.89
N ASN A 58 -0.97 -28.82 -23.03
CA ASN A 58 -1.54 -29.79 -22.10
C ASN A 58 -0.48 -30.49 -21.23
N GLN A 59 0.40 -29.71 -20.62
CA GLN A 59 1.49 -30.18 -19.74
C GLN A 59 2.54 -31.05 -20.44
N LYS A 60 2.72 -30.85 -21.74
CA LYS A 60 3.83 -31.49 -22.49
C LYS A 60 4.96 -30.48 -22.71
N TYR A 61 6.17 -30.94 -22.54
CA TYR A 61 7.37 -30.18 -22.79
C TYR A 61 7.68 -30.04 -24.29
N PRO A 62 8.38 -28.95 -24.69
CA PRO A 62 8.99 -28.88 -26.02
C PRO A 62 9.96 -30.06 -26.25
N ASP A 63 9.94 -30.64 -27.46
CA ASP A 63 10.70 -31.86 -27.82
C ASP A 63 12.21 -31.73 -27.55
N ASP A 64 12.77 -30.54 -27.80
CA ASP A 64 14.19 -30.25 -27.66
C ASP A 64 14.64 -30.00 -26.22
N LEU A 65 13.72 -29.79 -25.30
CA LEU A 65 14.05 -29.41 -23.91
C LEU A 65 14.85 -30.48 -23.20
N LYS A 66 14.47 -31.74 -23.40
CA LYS A 66 15.12 -32.85 -22.73
C LYS A 66 16.61 -32.92 -23.07
N ILE A 67 16.94 -32.75 -24.34
CA ILE A 67 18.35 -32.79 -24.84
C ILE A 67 19.13 -31.62 -24.22
N GLN A 68 18.55 -30.41 -24.20
CA GLN A 68 19.23 -29.24 -23.62
C GLN A 68 19.46 -29.37 -22.11
N VAL A 69 18.52 -29.97 -21.37
CA VAL A 69 18.68 -30.26 -19.93
C VAL A 69 19.76 -31.31 -19.68
N GLU A 70 19.79 -32.40 -20.46
CA GLU A 70 20.83 -33.44 -20.33
C GLU A 70 22.23 -32.89 -20.63
N ASP A 71 22.36 -32.05 -21.65
CA ASP A 71 23.66 -31.43 -21.99
C ASP A 71 24.10 -30.43 -20.91
N ALA A 72 23.16 -29.71 -20.30
CA ALA A 72 23.44 -28.80 -19.18
C ALA A 72 23.89 -29.58 -17.92
N ILE A 73 23.27 -30.72 -17.61
CA ILE A 73 23.72 -31.59 -16.51
C ILE A 73 25.15 -32.11 -16.77
N LYS A 74 25.44 -32.64 -17.98
CA LYS A 74 26.80 -33.10 -18.35
C LYS A 74 27.84 -31.99 -18.20
N ASN A 75 27.47 -30.73 -18.49
CA ASN A 75 28.38 -29.61 -18.29
C ASN A 75 28.65 -29.36 -16.80
N ILE A 76 27.65 -29.44 -15.93
CA ILE A 76 27.85 -29.32 -14.48
C ILE A 76 28.74 -30.46 -13.97
N GLU A 77 28.50 -31.69 -14.43
CA GLU A 77 29.30 -32.86 -14.11
C GLU A 77 30.79 -32.64 -14.46
N LYS A 78 31.05 -32.16 -15.66
CA LYS A 78 32.41 -31.83 -16.13
C LYS A 78 33.09 -30.77 -15.28
N ILE A 79 32.35 -29.70 -14.89
CA ILE A 79 32.91 -28.60 -14.07
C ILE A 79 33.25 -29.08 -12.66
N LEU A 80 32.41 -29.92 -12.07
CA LEU A 80 32.57 -30.34 -10.67
C LEU A 80 33.32 -31.68 -10.51
N GLY A 81 33.52 -32.44 -11.58
CA GLY A 81 34.06 -33.79 -11.51
C GLY A 81 33.20 -34.77 -10.72
N LYS A 82 31.88 -34.53 -10.71
CA LYS A 82 30.85 -35.37 -10.07
C LYS A 82 29.86 -35.80 -11.13
N ASN A 83 29.20 -36.95 -10.97
CA ASN A 83 28.21 -37.44 -11.94
C ASN A 83 26.83 -37.56 -11.30
N PHE A 84 25.80 -37.22 -12.06
CA PHE A 84 24.42 -37.27 -11.59
C PHE A 84 23.93 -38.71 -11.52
N GLY A 85 23.52 -39.16 -10.34
CA GLY A 85 23.17 -40.57 -10.08
C GLY A 85 24.35 -41.53 -9.84
N ASP A 86 25.58 -41.02 -9.79
CA ASP A 86 26.75 -41.87 -9.49
C ASP A 86 26.76 -42.35 -8.03
N VAL A 87 26.98 -43.63 -7.85
CA VAL A 87 27.01 -44.31 -6.55
C VAL A 87 28.29 -44.03 -5.74
N ASN A 88 29.35 -43.51 -6.34
CA ASN A 88 30.63 -43.24 -5.67
C ASN A 88 30.90 -41.74 -5.45
N ASN A 89 30.46 -40.88 -6.37
CA ASN A 89 30.68 -39.43 -6.33
C ASN A 89 29.49 -38.68 -6.88
N PRO A 90 28.32 -38.71 -6.17
CA PRO A 90 27.09 -38.21 -6.69
C PRO A 90 27.10 -36.67 -6.84
N LEU A 91 26.64 -36.21 -7.99
CA LEU A 91 26.20 -34.81 -8.16
C LEU A 91 24.80 -34.66 -7.56
N LEU A 92 24.64 -33.75 -6.62
CA LEU A 92 23.33 -33.38 -6.10
C LEU A 92 22.96 -31.98 -6.57
N VAL A 93 21.70 -31.77 -6.86
CA VAL A 93 21.20 -30.48 -7.35
C VAL A 93 19.98 -29.98 -6.56
N SER A 94 19.75 -28.66 -6.59
CA SER A 94 18.48 -28.03 -6.18
C SER A 94 17.68 -27.69 -7.42
N VAL A 95 16.36 -27.80 -7.33
CA VAL A 95 15.41 -27.35 -8.34
C VAL A 95 14.52 -26.26 -7.71
N ARG A 96 14.64 -25.04 -8.20
CA ARG A 96 14.06 -23.85 -7.57
C ARG A 96 13.27 -23.03 -8.58
N SER A 97 12.11 -22.52 -8.18
CA SER A 97 11.32 -21.57 -8.98
C SER A 97 12.04 -20.24 -9.19
N GLY A 98 11.75 -19.59 -10.31
CA GLY A 98 12.32 -18.29 -10.68
C GLY A 98 11.32 -17.39 -11.40
N ALA A 99 10.29 -16.87 -10.70
CA ALA A 99 9.38 -15.89 -11.29
C ALA A 99 10.07 -14.55 -11.61
N ARG A 100 9.50 -13.76 -12.52
CA ARG A 100 10.01 -12.42 -12.90
C ARG A 100 10.08 -11.47 -11.71
N VAL A 101 9.16 -11.62 -10.77
CA VAL A 101 9.10 -10.88 -9.51
C VAL A 101 9.19 -11.85 -8.33
N SER A 102 9.69 -11.37 -7.19
CA SER A 102 9.80 -12.20 -5.99
C SER A 102 8.42 -12.55 -5.44
N MET A 103 8.13 -13.83 -5.29
CA MET A 103 6.90 -14.39 -4.72
C MET A 103 7.26 -15.30 -3.53
N PRO A 104 7.63 -14.75 -2.36
CA PRO A 104 8.16 -15.54 -1.24
C PRO A 104 7.15 -16.58 -0.73
N GLY A 105 7.56 -17.84 -0.59
CA GLY A 105 6.70 -18.90 -0.07
C GLY A 105 5.56 -19.35 -0.99
N MET A 106 5.41 -18.73 -2.17
CA MET A 106 4.28 -19.03 -3.07
C MET A 106 4.57 -20.20 -4.01
N MET A 107 5.83 -20.50 -4.25
CA MET A 107 6.26 -21.48 -5.23
C MET A 107 7.24 -22.49 -4.64
N ASP A 108 7.27 -23.68 -5.21
CA ASP A 108 7.95 -24.82 -4.65
C ASP A 108 9.46 -24.87 -4.97
N THR A 109 10.20 -25.57 -4.12
CA THR A 109 11.65 -25.83 -4.22
C THR A 109 11.89 -27.26 -3.81
N VAL A 110 12.85 -27.93 -4.47
CA VAL A 110 13.34 -29.26 -4.08
C VAL A 110 14.86 -29.19 -3.93
N LEU A 111 15.37 -29.56 -2.77
CA LEU A 111 16.82 -29.62 -2.45
C LEU A 111 17.32 -31.07 -2.37
N ASN A 112 18.61 -31.23 -2.42
CA ASN A 112 19.29 -32.53 -2.28
C ASN A 112 18.85 -33.58 -3.32
N LEU A 113 18.36 -33.13 -4.48
CA LEU A 113 17.88 -34.02 -5.54
C LEU A 113 19.02 -34.80 -6.15
N GLY A 114 18.79 -36.08 -6.37
CA GLY A 114 19.79 -37.05 -6.80
C GLY A 114 20.15 -38.08 -5.71
N LEU A 115 19.68 -37.89 -4.47
CA LEU A 115 19.82 -38.85 -3.40
C LEU A 115 18.87 -40.03 -3.58
N ASN A 116 19.39 -41.22 -3.36
CA ASN A 116 18.68 -42.48 -3.32
C ASN A 116 19.46 -43.50 -2.44
N ASP A 117 18.99 -44.73 -2.33
CA ASP A 117 19.58 -45.74 -1.47
C ASP A 117 21.04 -46.10 -1.82
N LYS A 118 21.47 -45.85 -3.06
CA LYS A 118 22.84 -46.09 -3.53
C LYS A 118 23.69 -44.82 -3.46
N THR A 119 23.17 -43.67 -3.89
CA THR A 119 23.95 -42.45 -3.95
C THR A 119 24.24 -41.87 -2.56
N VAL A 120 23.38 -42.14 -1.55
CA VAL A 120 23.67 -41.79 -0.15
C VAL A 120 24.96 -42.43 0.36
N LEU A 121 25.27 -43.68 -0.06
CA LEU A 121 26.52 -44.35 0.31
C LEU A 121 27.75 -43.67 -0.32
N GLY A 122 27.61 -43.17 -1.55
CA GLY A 122 28.62 -42.33 -2.20
C GLY A 122 28.87 -41.02 -1.46
N LEU A 123 27.80 -40.39 -0.99
CA LEU A 123 27.90 -39.16 -0.21
C LEU A 123 28.62 -39.43 1.14
N ILE A 124 28.30 -40.54 1.84
CA ILE A 124 28.99 -40.95 3.07
C ILE A 124 30.48 -41.13 2.80
N LYS A 125 30.84 -41.88 1.75
CA LYS A 125 32.23 -42.14 1.38
C LYS A 125 33.00 -40.84 1.10
N LYS A 126 32.35 -39.84 0.47
CA LYS A 126 32.98 -38.58 0.09
C LYS A 126 33.16 -37.62 1.28
N THR A 127 32.17 -37.57 2.17
CA THR A 127 32.15 -36.63 3.30
C THR A 127 32.70 -37.22 4.59
N ASN A 128 32.83 -38.53 4.65
CA ASN A 128 33.14 -39.30 5.86
C ASN A 128 32.18 -38.94 7.02
N ASN A 129 30.93 -38.56 6.70
CA ASN A 129 29.92 -38.15 7.65
C ASN A 129 28.58 -38.82 7.34
N GLU A 130 28.33 -39.92 8.01
CA GLU A 130 27.13 -40.72 7.83
C GLU A 130 25.86 -40.01 8.34
N THR A 131 25.97 -39.28 9.45
CA THR A 131 24.86 -38.47 10.01
C THR A 131 24.38 -37.41 9.02
N PHE A 132 25.30 -36.65 8.45
CA PHE A 132 25.00 -35.67 7.43
C PHE A 132 24.33 -36.29 6.18
N ALA A 133 24.84 -37.42 5.70
CA ALA A 133 24.32 -38.00 4.48
C ALA A 133 22.88 -38.51 4.65
N TYR A 134 22.56 -39.17 5.76
CA TYR A 134 21.21 -39.66 6.02
C TYR A 134 20.24 -38.52 6.41
N ASP A 135 20.69 -37.50 7.13
CA ASP A 135 19.85 -36.30 7.35
C ASP A 135 19.51 -35.59 6.03
N SER A 136 20.49 -35.43 5.13
CA SER A 136 20.26 -34.88 3.81
C SER A 136 19.29 -35.75 2.98
N TYR A 137 19.35 -37.06 3.11
CA TYR A 137 18.45 -37.96 2.40
C TYR A 137 17.02 -37.91 2.96
N ARG A 138 16.86 -37.87 4.29
CA ARG A 138 15.51 -37.74 4.87
C ARG A 138 14.87 -36.38 4.50
N ARG A 139 15.64 -35.27 4.49
CA ARG A 139 15.17 -33.95 4.07
C ARG A 139 14.72 -33.98 2.60
N PHE A 140 15.47 -34.65 1.75
CA PHE A 140 15.10 -34.84 0.36
C PHE A 140 13.81 -35.66 0.20
N ILE A 141 13.66 -36.79 0.90
CA ILE A 141 12.45 -37.60 0.86
C ILE A 141 11.22 -36.75 1.31
N GLN A 142 11.33 -36.06 2.42
CA GLN A 142 10.26 -35.22 2.94
C GLN A 142 9.84 -34.12 1.93
N MET A 143 10.82 -33.38 1.42
CA MET A 143 10.57 -32.25 0.51
C MET A 143 10.04 -32.74 -0.84
N TYR A 144 10.67 -33.75 -1.43
CA TYR A 144 10.22 -34.32 -2.70
C TYR A 144 8.81 -34.91 -2.60
N SER A 145 8.54 -35.62 -1.51
CA SER A 145 7.24 -36.22 -1.29
C SER A 145 6.14 -35.17 -1.12
N ASN A 146 6.42 -34.08 -0.41
CA ASN A 146 5.45 -32.99 -0.26
C ASN A 146 5.23 -32.24 -1.59
N VAL A 147 6.30 -31.87 -2.28
CA VAL A 147 6.26 -31.01 -3.47
C VAL A 147 5.85 -31.76 -4.73
N VAL A 148 6.38 -32.99 -4.93
CA VAL A 148 6.22 -33.74 -6.18
C VAL A 148 5.17 -34.83 -6.08
N LEU A 149 5.10 -35.51 -4.92
CA LEU A 149 4.19 -36.62 -4.72
C LEU A 149 2.91 -36.22 -3.97
N GLU A 150 2.78 -34.94 -3.61
CA GLU A 150 1.62 -34.36 -2.92
C GLU A 150 1.26 -35.06 -1.59
N VAL A 151 2.25 -35.62 -0.90
CA VAL A 151 2.08 -36.21 0.43
C VAL A 151 2.14 -35.11 1.49
N ASP A 152 1.12 -35.02 2.34
CA ASP A 152 1.06 -34.03 3.39
C ASP A 152 2.29 -34.09 4.30
N HIS A 153 2.93 -32.96 4.44
CA HIS A 153 4.19 -32.80 5.15
C HIS A 153 4.07 -33.08 6.66
N HIS A 154 2.91 -32.89 7.26
CA HIS A 154 2.63 -33.23 8.66
C HIS A 154 2.89 -34.71 8.96
N ASN A 155 2.67 -35.61 8.00
CA ASN A 155 2.96 -37.03 8.21
C ASN A 155 4.44 -37.31 8.56
N PHE A 156 5.33 -36.47 7.98
CA PHE A 156 6.77 -36.60 8.20
C PHE A 156 7.21 -35.91 9.48
N GLU A 157 6.64 -34.75 9.79
CA GLU A 157 6.94 -34.02 11.02
C GLU A 157 6.50 -34.79 12.25
N ASP A 158 5.24 -35.25 12.26
CA ASP A 158 4.70 -36.06 13.37
C ASP A 158 5.57 -37.29 13.65
N LEU A 159 6.04 -37.95 12.60
CA LEU A 159 6.92 -39.12 12.77
C LEU A 159 8.26 -38.70 13.41
N LEU A 160 8.88 -37.64 12.91
CA LEU A 160 10.16 -37.12 13.43
C LEU A 160 10.04 -36.69 14.87
N ASP A 161 9.00 -35.97 15.22
CA ASP A 161 8.77 -35.49 16.57
C ASP A 161 8.48 -36.63 17.55
N ASN A 162 7.66 -37.60 17.15
CA ASN A 162 7.45 -38.84 17.93
C ASN A 162 8.72 -39.63 18.12
N TYR A 163 9.58 -39.72 17.09
CA TYR A 163 10.87 -40.38 17.17
C TYR A 163 11.80 -39.68 18.16
N LYS A 164 11.90 -38.32 18.10
CA LYS A 164 12.69 -37.54 19.06
C LYS A 164 12.19 -37.74 20.49
N LEU A 165 10.89 -37.68 20.70
CA LEU A 165 10.27 -37.92 22.03
C LEU A 165 10.64 -39.31 22.57
N THR A 166 10.55 -40.34 21.73
CA THR A 166 10.89 -41.72 22.12
C THR A 166 12.37 -41.85 22.50
N LYS A 167 13.24 -41.11 21.83
CA LYS A 167 14.70 -41.10 22.09
C LYS A 167 15.08 -40.13 23.24
N GLY A 168 14.20 -39.29 23.69
CA GLY A 168 14.46 -38.29 24.75
C GLY A 168 15.41 -37.18 24.29
N VAL A 169 15.38 -36.79 23.01
CA VAL A 169 16.18 -35.72 22.43
C VAL A 169 15.26 -34.56 22.00
N LEU A 170 15.76 -33.32 22.07
CA LEU A 170 15.00 -32.14 21.71
C LEU A 170 15.33 -31.57 20.32
N SER A 171 16.58 -31.76 19.91
CA SER A 171 17.06 -31.17 18.64
C SER A 171 17.35 -32.27 17.60
N ASP A 172 17.13 -31.96 16.34
CA ASP A 172 17.53 -32.77 15.19
C ASP A 172 19.05 -33.05 15.21
N THR A 173 19.84 -32.09 15.73
CA THR A 173 21.30 -32.21 15.83
C THR A 173 21.78 -33.28 16.84
N ASP A 174 20.90 -33.74 17.74
CA ASP A 174 21.22 -34.78 18.74
C ASP A 174 21.04 -36.21 18.20
N LEU A 175 20.37 -36.34 17.03
CA LEU A 175 20.17 -37.62 16.37
C LEU A 175 21.44 -38.13 15.68
N LYS A 176 21.68 -39.43 15.78
CA LYS A 176 22.86 -40.10 15.19
C LYS A 176 22.52 -40.71 13.82
N ALA A 177 23.53 -41.17 13.10
CA ALA A 177 23.39 -41.80 11.79
C ALA A 177 22.37 -42.94 11.75
N GLU A 178 22.40 -43.82 12.75
CA GLU A 178 21.47 -44.96 12.84
C GLU A 178 20.01 -44.51 13.04
N ASP A 179 19.80 -43.40 13.76
CA ASP A 179 18.49 -42.82 13.94
C ASP A 179 17.96 -42.27 12.61
N TRP A 180 18.78 -41.52 11.89
CA TRP A 180 18.43 -40.99 10.57
C TRP A 180 18.18 -42.09 9.54
N LYS A 181 18.94 -43.15 9.57
CA LYS A 181 18.73 -44.30 8.70
C LYS A 181 17.37 -44.97 8.95
N THR A 182 16.99 -45.09 10.22
CA THR A 182 15.68 -45.60 10.62
C THR A 182 14.55 -44.65 10.13
N ILE A 183 14.72 -43.36 10.34
CA ILE A 183 13.73 -42.33 9.91
C ILE A 183 13.59 -42.37 8.39
N VAL A 184 14.67 -42.47 7.62
CA VAL A 184 14.63 -42.62 6.15
C VAL A 184 13.79 -43.84 5.73
N GLY A 185 13.93 -44.96 6.42
CA GLY A 185 13.09 -46.14 6.20
C GLY A 185 11.62 -45.86 6.42
N ASN A 186 11.30 -45.29 7.57
CA ASN A 186 9.93 -44.95 7.95
C ASN A 186 9.31 -43.90 7.01
N TYR A 187 10.08 -42.92 6.53
CA TYR A 187 9.63 -41.95 5.57
C TYR A 187 9.25 -42.58 4.22
N LYS A 188 10.03 -43.54 3.74
CA LYS A 188 9.68 -44.29 2.53
C LYS A 188 8.41 -45.12 2.72
N ASP A 189 8.17 -45.65 3.91
CA ASP A 189 6.92 -46.35 4.22
C ASP A 189 5.72 -45.42 4.21
N ILE A 190 5.86 -44.17 4.71
CA ILE A 190 4.84 -43.12 4.59
C ILE A 190 4.52 -42.86 3.10
N VAL A 191 5.55 -42.69 2.27
CA VAL A 191 5.36 -42.45 0.84
C VAL A 191 4.61 -43.62 0.21
N LYS A 192 5.03 -44.84 0.44
CA LYS A 192 4.38 -46.05 -0.10
C LYS A 192 2.95 -46.20 0.36
N LYS A 193 2.67 -45.88 1.63
CA LYS A 193 1.29 -45.90 2.18
C LYS A 193 0.37 -44.93 1.49
N ASN A 194 0.85 -43.69 1.24
CA ASN A 194 0.02 -42.60 0.68
C ASN A 194 -0.09 -42.69 -0.86
N THR A 195 1.00 -42.97 -1.56
CA THR A 195 1.04 -42.97 -3.04
C THR A 195 0.81 -44.33 -3.69
N LYS A 196 0.88 -45.40 -2.92
CA LYS A 196 0.90 -46.81 -3.39
C LYS A 196 2.10 -47.15 -4.27
N LYS A 197 3.13 -46.32 -4.28
CA LYS A 197 4.37 -46.49 -5.03
C LYS A 197 5.56 -46.32 -4.09
N ASP A 198 6.66 -46.94 -4.44
CA ASP A 198 7.92 -46.73 -3.74
C ASP A 198 8.48 -45.33 -4.07
N PHE A 199 9.30 -44.78 -3.15
CA PHE A 199 10.01 -43.55 -3.40
C PHE A 199 10.94 -43.66 -4.60
N PRO A 200 10.92 -42.72 -5.60
CA PRO A 200 11.71 -42.83 -6.82
C PRO A 200 13.21 -42.97 -6.55
N GLN A 201 13.85 -43.97 -7.16
CA GLN A 201 15.27 -44.22 -7.01
C GLN A 201 16.11 -43.80 -8.22
N ASP A 202 15.47 -43.47 -9.36
CA ASP A 202 16.15 -42.93 -10.53
C ASP A 202 16.30 -41.42 -10.43
N SER A 203 17.53 -40.89 -10.49
CA SER A 203 17.84 -39.49 -10.34
C SER A 203 17.26 -38.63 -11.46
N HIS A 204 17.14 -39.15 -12.68
CA HIS A 204 16.54 -38.45 -13.80
C HIS A 204 15.02 -38.39 -13.68
N GLU A 205 14.37 -39.43 -13.19
CA GLU A 205 12.93 -39.40 -12.84
C GLU A 205 12.67 -38.36 -11.76
N GLN A 206 13.49 -38.29 -10.71
CA GLN A 206 13.42 -37.29 -9.67
C GLN A 206 13.56 -35.88 -10.24
N LEU A 207 14.51 -35.65 -11.14
CA LEU A 207 14.74 -34.32 -11.75
C LEU A 207 13.54 -33.85 -12.55
N TRP A 208 13.00 -34.71 -13.42
CA TRP A 208 11.82 -34.32 -14.22
C TRP A 208 10.55 -34.15 -13.39
N GLY A 209 10.39 -34.98 -12.34
CA GLY A 209 9.31 -34.78 -11.35
C GLY A 209 9.39 -33.43 -10.68
N ALA A 210 10.57 -33.02 -10.22
CA ALA A 210 10.77 -31.72 -9.57
C ALA A 210 10.57 -30.52 -10.53
N ILE A 211 11.07 -30.62 -11.78
CA ILE A 211 10.85 -29.58 -12.82
C ILE A 211 9.35 -29.41 -13.08
N SER A 212 8.62 -30.53 -13.22
CA SER A 212 7.17 -30.52 -13.43
C SER A 212 6.44 -29.85 -12.26
N ALA A 213 6.77 -30.24 -11.04
CA ALA A 213 6.16 -29.68 -9.83
C ALA A 213 6.38 -28.15 -9.69
N VAL A 214 7.60 -27.69 -10.02
CA VAL A 214 7.88 -26.23 -10.00
C VAL A 214 7.06 -25.49 -11.05
N PHE A 215 6.89 -26.01 -12.27
CA PHE A 215 6.00 -25.39 -13.25
C PHE A 215 4.53 -25.42 -12.78
N GLN A 216 4.08 -26.53 -12.21
CA GLN A 216 2.72 -26.67 -11.68
C GLN A 216 2.45 -25.72 -10.51
N SER A 217 3.47 -25.43 -9.69
CA SER A 217 3.34 -24.50 -8.57
C SER A 217 2.95 -23.08 -8.99
N TRP A 218 3.17 -22.69 -10.25
CA TRP A 218 2.68 -21.42 -10.80
C TRP A 218 1.16 -21.32 -10.77
N GLN A 219 0.45 -22.44 -10.88
CA GLN A 219 -1.01 -22.53 -10.88
C GLN A 219 -1.60 -22.93 -9.52
N ASN A 220 -0.80 -23.08 -8.48
CA ASN A 220 -1.29 -23.33 -7.12
C ASN A 220 -2.16 -22.16 -6.63
N GLN A 221 -3.15 -22.46 -5.80
CA GLN A 221 -4.09 -21.46 -5.29
C GLN A 221 -3.39 -20.30 -4.58
N ARG A 222 -2.38 -20.58 -3.76
CA ARG A 222 -1.56 -19.56 -3.08
C ARG A 222 -0.84 -18.65 -4.07
N ALA A 223 -0.28 -19.19 -5.15
CA ALA A 223 0.39 -18.42 -6.19
C ALA A 223 -0.59 -17.58 -7.01
N LYS A 224 -1.76 -18.11 -7.35
CA LYS A 224 -2.85 -17.37 -8.01
C LYS A 224 -3.32 -16.19 -7.16
N THR A 225 -3.60 -16.43 -5.88
CA THR A 225 -4.02 -15.37 -4.95
C THR A 225 -2.95 -14.29 -4.81
N TYR A 226 -1.68 -14.67 -4.65
CA TYR A 226 -0.58 -13.72 -4.57
C TYR A 226 -0.44 -12.88 -5.84
N ARG A 227 -0.53 -13.50 -7.03
CA ARG A 227 -0.47 -12.80 -8.30
C ARG A 227 -1.60 -11.79 -8.45
N ARG A 228 -2.84 -12.19 -8.11
CA ARG A 228 -4.01 -11.29 -8.10
C ARG A 228 -3.78 -10.07 -7.22
N LEU A 229 -3.36 -10.29 -5.97
CA LEU A 229 -3.13 -9.19 -5.01
C LEU A 229 -1.98 -8.26 -5.40
N ASN A 230 -1.03 -8.74 -6.19
CA ASN A 230 0.14 -7.96 -6.61
C ASN A 230 0.14 -7.58 -8.10
N ASN A 231 -1.00 -7.71 -8.79
CA ASN A 231 -1.17 -7.41 -10.21
C ASN A 231 -0.09 -8.06 -11.11
N ILE A 232 0.25 -9.33 -10.84
CA ILE A 232 1.22 -10.09 -11.63
C ILE A 232 0.49 -10.88 -12.71
N PRO A 233 0.76 -10.64 -14.01
CA PRO A 233 0.11 -11.32 -15.11
C PRO A 233 0.36 -12.84 -15.11
N GLU A 234 -0.70 -13.60 -15.37
CA GLU A 234 -0.63 -15.07 -15.39
C GLU A 234 0.24 -15.60 -16.52
N GLU A 235 0.23 -14.94 -17.65
CA GLU A 235 0.99 -15.28 -18.87
C GLU A 235 2.51 -15.17 -18.71
N TRP A 236 2.98 -14.58 -17.60
CA TRP A 236 4.42 -14.45 -17.38
C TRP A 236 5.13 -15.79 -17.13
N GLY A 237 4.45 -16.76 -16.56
CA GLY A 237 5.04 -18.04 -16.18
C GLY A 237 6.17 -17.93 -15.15
N THR A 238 6.79 -19.05 -14.85
CA THR A 238 7.98 -19.12 -13.99
C THR A 238 9.13 -19.82 -14.71
N ALA A 239 10.36 -19.40 -14.44
CA ALA A 239 11.54 -20.15 -14.79
C ALA A 239 11.82 -21.26 -13.75
N VAL A 240 12.62 -22.24 -14.11
CA VAL A 240 13.14 -23.26 -13.20
C VAL A 240 14.66 -23.18 -13.16
N ASN A 241 15.23 -23.03 -11.96
CA ASN A 241 16.68 -22.97 -11.77
C ASN A 241 17.17 -24.29 -11.19
N ILE A 242 18.04 -24.98 -11.90
CA ILE A 242 18.74 -26.19 -11.45
C ILE A 242 20.17 -25.78 -11.10
N GLN A 243 20.58 -26.00 -9.85
CA GLN A 243 21.88 -25.57 -9.36
C GLN A 243 22.52 -26.66 -8.53
N SER A 244 23.85 -26.89 -8.69
CA SER A 244 24.56 -27.83 -7.84
C SER A 244 24.44 -27.48 -6.37
N MET A 245 24.22 -28.49 -5.54
CA MET A 245 24.19 -28.31 -4.10
C MET A 245 25.56 -27.96 -3.53
N VAL A 246 25.56 -27.09 -2.56
CA VAL A 246 26.65 -26.80 -1.62
C VAL A 246 26.07 -26.84 -0.20
N PHE A 247 26.85 -27.35 0.74
CA PHE A 247 26.32 -27.77 2.02
C PHE A 247 26.88 -26.94 3.19
N GLY A 248 26.00 -26.25 3.88
CA GLY A 248 26.31 -25.55 5.12
C GLY A 248 26.21 -26.40 6.39
N ASN A 249 25.81 -27.67 6.24
CA ASN A 249 25.52 -28.61 7.35
C ASN A 249 26.43 -29.84 7.37
N MET A 250 27.64 -29.78 6.80
CA MET A 250 28.60 -30.89 6.87
C MET A 250 29.47 -30.92 8.13
N GLY A 251 29.49 -29.84 8.91
CA GLY A 251 30.28 -29.73 10.12
C GLY A 251 30.46 -28.28 10.57
N ASN A 252 31.30 -28.06 11.58
CA ASN A 252 31.50 -26.74 12.21
C ASN A 252 32.31 -25.74 11.35
N ASP A 253 32.91 -26.20 10.27
CA ASP A 253 33.57 -25.35 9.26
C ASP A 253 32.64 -25.00 8.07
N CYS A 254 31.36 -25.32 8.22
CA CYS A 254 30.30 -25.06 7.27
C CYS A 254 29.22 -24.17 7.91
N ALA A 255 28.62 -23.27 7.12
CA ALA A 255 27.59 -22.37 7.58
C ALA A 255 26.68 -21.95 6.42
N THR A 256 25.51 -21.41 6.74
CA THR A 256 24.63 -20.77 5.79
C THR A 256 24.08 -19.47 6.37
N GLY A 257 23.76 -18.49 5.54
CA GLY A 257 23.27 -17.23 6.03
C GLY A 257 22.59 -16.36 4.98
N VAL A 258 21.97 -15.31 5.50
CA VAL A 258 21.33 -14.25 4.73
C VAL A 258 21.92 -12.91 5.15
N ALA A 259 22.27 -12.08 4.20
CA ALA A 259 22.90 -10.79 4.45
C ALA A 259 22.29 -9.70 3.58
N PHE A 260 22.34 -8.47 4.10
CA PHE A 260 21.92 -7.26 3.40
C PHE A 260 23.11 -6.31 3.32
N THR A 261 23.29 -5.68 2.18
CA THR A 261 24.38 -4.71 1.98
C THR A 261 24.22 -3.45 2.83
N ARG A 262 23.00 -3.15 3.25
CA ARG A 262 22.63 -2.10 4.23
C ARG A 262 21.56 -2.63 5.17
N ASN A 263 21.40 -2.00 6.32
CA ASN A 263 20.35 -2.41 7.26
C ASN A 263 18.95 -2.20 6.66
N PRO A 264 18.15 -3.25 6.47
CA PRO A 264 16.85 -3.17 5.80
C PRO A 264 15.78 -2.45 6.64
N SER A 265 16.01 -2.27 7.94
CA SER A 265 15.07 -1.61 8.85
C SER A 265 15.38 -0.12 9.02
N THR A 266 16.65 0.24 9.14
CA THR A 266 17.09 1.62 9.40
C THR A 266 17.61 2.35 8.17
N GLY A 267 18.09 1.63 7.17
CA GLY A 267 18.74 2.18 5.97
C GLY A 267 20.22 2.51 6.16
N GLU A 268 20.80 2.29 7.34
CA GLU A 268 22.22 2.56 7.59
C GLU A 268 23.12 1.76 6.65
N ASN A 269 24.17 2.41 6.15
CA ASN A 269 25.22 1.78 5.36
C ASN A 269 26.11 0.91 6.27
N SER A 270 25.55 -0.18 6.75
CA SER A 270 26.23 -1.17 7.57
C SER A 270 25.84 -2.56 7.10
N PHE A 271 26.84 -3.45 6.97
CA PHE A 271 26.60 -4.84 6.59
C PHE A 271 25.78 -5.52 7.67
N TYR A 272 24.58 -5.98 7.32
CA TYR A 272 23.60 -6.54 8.23
C TYR A 272 23.25 -7.97 7.80
N GLY A 273 23.07 -8.89 8.74
CA GLY A 273 22.63 -10.23 8.41
C GLY A 273 22.83 -11.24 9.51
N GLU A 274 22.43 -12.46 9.22
CA GLU A 274 22.38 -13.57 10.14
C GLU A 274 22.92 -14.83 9.50
N TYR A 275 23.51 -15.72 10.31
CA TYR A 275 24.03 -17.02 9.85
C TYR A 275 23.85 -18.10 10.90
N LEU A 276 23.91 -19.34 10.45
CA LEU A 276 23.91 -20.53 11.29
C LEU A 276 25.09 -21.43 10.91
N ILE A 277 25.83 -21.90 11.92
CA ILE A 277 26.87 -22.93 11.74
C ILE A 277 26.18 -24.27 11.65
N ASN A 278 26.74 -25.14 10.79
CA ASN A 278 26.24 -26.50 10.59
C ASN A 278 24.73 -26.55 10.32
N ALA A 279 24.27 -25.81 9.29
CA ALA A 279 22.86 -25.64 8.93
C ALA A 279 22.64 -25.54 7.43
N GLN A 280 21.48 -25.95 6.96
CA GLN A 280 21.00 -25.67 5.59
C GLN A 280 20.21 -24.34 5.55
N GLY A 281 20.00 -23.79 4.34
CA GLY A 281 19.27 -22.53 4.16
C GLY A 281 17.86 -22.51 4.75
N GLU A 282 17.19 -23.65 4.76
CA GLU A 282 15.87 -23.82 5.38
C GLU A 282 15.89 -23.56 6.89
N ASP A 283 16.94 -23.98 7.58
CA ASP A 283 17.05 -23.83 9.04
C ASP A 283 17.12 -22.34 9.45
N VAL A 284 17.67 -21.47 8.58
CA VAL A 284 17.70 -20.01 8.81
C VAL A 284 16.31 -19.40 8.60
N VAL A 285 15.62 -19.81 7.53
CA VAL A 285 14.33 -19.22 7.14
C VAL A 285 13.19 -19.73 8.01
N ALA A 286 13.21 -21.00 8.42
CA ALA A 286 12.17 -21.61 9.24
C ALA A 286 12.22 -21.20 10.72
N GLY A 287 13.30 -20.53 11.16
CA GLY A 287 13.43 -20.07 12.56
C GLY A 287 13.56 -21.19 13.59
N ILE A 288 13.95 -22.39 13.17
CA ILE A 288 14.10 -23.57 14.03
C ILE A 288 15.23 -23.39 15.06
N ARG A 289 16.24 -22.63 14.67
CA ARG A 289 17.39 -22.29 15.52
C ARG A 289 17.57 -20.78 15.54
N THR A 290 18.02 -20.21 16.66
CA THR A 290 18.36 -18.79 16.76
C THR A 290 19.60 -18.48 15.93
N PRO A 291 19.50 -17.64 14.89
CA PRO A 291 20.64 -17.29 14.07
C PRO A 291 21.59 -16.35 14.80
N ARG A 292 22.86 -16.38 14.37
CA ARG A 292 23.93 -15.54 14.91
C ARG A 292 24.18 -14.33 14.02
N ASN A 293 24.70 -13.25 14.61
CA ASN A 293 25.03 -12.04 13.87
C ASN A 293 26.24 -12.23 12.93
N ILE A 294 26.20 -11.60 11.76
CA ILE A 294 27.32 -11.65 10.81
C ILE A 294 28.50 -10.82 11.30
N THR A 295 28.27 -9.61 11.86
CA THR A 295 29.31 -8.70 12.28
C THR A 295 29.51 -8.70 13.81
N LYS A 296 30.76 -8.46 14.23
CA LYS A 296 31.11 -8.26 15.64
C LYS A 296 30.34 -7.07 16.25
N LYS A 297 30.17 -5.99 15.50
CA LYS A 297 29.42 -4.81 15.93
C LYS A 297 27.96 -5.19 16.26
N ALA A 298 27.25 -5.86 15.35
CA ALA A 298 25.86 -6.27 15.57
C ALA A 298 25.72 -7.23 16.76
N ARG A 299 26.68 -8.15 16.94
CA ARG A 299 26.74 -9.02 18.12
C ARG A 299 26.83 -8.22 19.43
N GLN A 300 27.69 -7.22 19.48
CA GLN A 300 27.87 -6.38 20.67
C GLN A 300 26.59 -5.57 20.95
N GLU A 301 25.97 -5.01 19.93
CA GLU A 301 24.72 -4.25 20.05
C GLU A 301 23.54 -5.12 20.52
N SER A 302 23.48 -6.39 20.10
CA SER A 302 22.46 -7.35 20.53
C SER A 302 22.78 -8.04 21.86
N SER A 303 23.94 -7.80 22.45
CA SER A 303 24.44 -8.47 23.67
C SER A 303 24.43 -10.01 23.54
N SER A 304 24.65 -10.53 22.34
CA SER A 304 24.68 -11.97 22.08
C SER A 304 26.00 -12.61 22.58
N GLU A 305 25.88 -13.75 23.24
CA GLU A 305 27.04 -14.55 23.67
C GLU A 305 27.66 -15.34 22.50
N ASP A 306 26.85 -15.65 21.48
CA ASP A 306 27.30 -16.37 20.30
C ASP A 306 28.22 -15.52 19.41
N LEU A 307 29.39 -16.09 19.04
CA LEU A 307 30.34 -15.39 18.17
C LEU A 307 29.77 -15.13 16.79
N SER A 308 30.10 -13.94 16.24
CA SER A 308 29.73 -13.53 14.88
C SER A 308 30.47 -14.32 13.80
N LEU A 309 29.99 -14.23 12.54
CA LEU A 309 30.70 -14.81 11.39
C LEU A 309 32.08 -14.21 11.23
N GLU A 310 32.23 -12.89 11.47
CA GLU A 310 33.48 -12.17 11.45
C GLU A 310 34.53 -12.78 12.41
N GLU A 311 34.07 -13.30 13.55
CA GLU A 311 34.91 -13.90 14.58
C GLU A 311 35.18 -15.41 14.34
N THR A 312 34.19 -16.16 13.82
CA THR A 312 34.27 -17.59 13.63
C THR A 312 34.89 -18.03 12.31
N MET A 313 34.63 -17.25 11.23
CA MET A 313 35.10 -17.55 9.86
C MET A 313 35.63 -16.28 9.17
N PRO A 314 36.73 -15.65 9.67
CA PRO A 314 37.20 -14.36 9.23
C PRO A 314 37.56 -14.28 7.74
N GLU A 315 38.08 -15.35 7.15
CA GLU A 315 38.43 -15.41 5.72
C GLU A 315 37.17 -15.32 4.84
N ALA A 316 36.17 -16.16 5.14
CA ALA A 316 34.89 -16.15 4.43
C ALA A 316 34.14 -14.82 4.61
N PHE A 317 34.18 -14.24 5.81
CA PHE A 317 33.63 -12.91 6.09
C PHE A 317 34.32 -11.82 5.27
N ALA A 318 35.66 -11.84 5.17
CA ALA A 318 36.41 -10.87 4.38
C ALA A 318 36.08 -10.99 2.87
N GLU A 319 35.91 -12.21 2.36
CA GLU A 319 35.47 -12.44 0.97
C GLU A 319 34.04 -11.93 0.76
N LEU A 320 33.09 -12.29 1.65
CA LEU A 320 31.72 -11.85 1.60
C LEU A 320 31.63 -10.31 1.65
N THR A 321 32.48 -9.66 2.44
CA THR A 321 32.58 -8.20 2.52
C THR A 321 32.99 -7.54 1.20
N LYS A 322 33.92 -8.15 0.47
CA LYS A 322 34.29 -7.68 -0.89
C LYS A 322 33.13 -7.89 -1.89
N ILE A 323 32.44 -9.01 -1.78
CA ILE A 323 31.33 -9.35 -2.68
C ILE A 323 30.16 -8.42 -2.48
N TYR A 324 29.71 -8.14 -1.25
CA TYR A 324 28.55 -7.27 -1.04
C TYR A 324 28.78 -5.86 -1.57
N LYS A 325 29.98 -5.31 -1.37
CA LYS A 325 30.34 -3.98 -1.92
C LYS A 325 30.29 -3.98 -3.45
N LYS A 326 30.83 -5.03 -4.07
CA LYS A 326 30.82 -5.19 -5.53
C LYS A 326 29.37 -5.30 -6.08
N LEU A 327 28.51 -6.05 -5.40
CA LEU A 327 27.10 -6.20 -5.79
C LEU A 327 26.34 -4.88 -5.65
N GLU A 328 26.48 -4.15 -4.54
CA GLU A 328 25.80 -2.87 -4.34
C GLU A 328 26.20 -1.83 -5.40
N ILE A 329 27.48 -1.73 -5.70
CA ILE A 329 27.98 -0.83 -6.76
C ILE A 329 27.45 -1.25 -8.13
N HIS A 330 27.47 -2.55 -8.45
CA HIS A 330 27.03 -3.07 -9.73
C HIS A 330 25.53 -2.86 -9.96
N TYR A 331 24.71 -3.24 -8.98
CA TYR A 331 23.25 -3.07 -9.07
C TYR A 331 22.77 -1.66 -8.74
N ARG A 332 23.67 -0.85 -8.18
CA ARG A 332 23.38 0.53 -7.74
C ARG A 332 22.20 0.59 -6.79
N ASP A 333 21.96 -0.49 -6.02
CA ASP A 333 20.88 -0.63 -5.05
C ASP A 333 21.27 -1.61 -3.95
N MET A 334 20.64 -1.46 -2.78
CA MET A 334 20.78 -2.40 -1.68
C MET A 334 20.41 -3.82 -2.11
N GLN A 335 21.29 -4.77 -1.77
CA GLN A 335 21.11 -6.18 -2.11
C GLN A 335 20.80 -7.03 -0.87
N ASP A 336 19.92 -7.99 -1.07
CA ASP A 336 19.64 -9.13 -0.22
C ASP A 336 20.41 -10.34 -0.80
N ILE A 337 21.20 -11.01 0.02
CA ILE A 337 22.20 -11.99 -0.38
C ILE A 337 21.97 -13.28 0.41
N GLU A 338 21.85 -14.39 -0.29
CA GLU A 338 21.89 -15.73 0.31
C GLU A 338 23.25 -16.36 0.01
N PHE A 339 23.91 -16.90 1.04
CA PHE A 339 25.23 -17.51 0.92
C PHE A 339 25.34 -18.81 1.74
N THR A 340 26.27 -19.68 1.33
CA THR A 340 26.67 -20.88 2.06
C THR A 340 28.19 -20.95 2.13
N ILE A 341 28.71 -21.38 3.25
CA ILE A 341 30.12 -21.70 3.45
C ILE A 341 30.23 -23.21 3.59
N GLU A 342 30.91 -23.83 2.64
CA GLU A 342 31.20 -25.28 2.62
C GLU A 342 32.69 -25.50 2.80
N ASN A 343 33.11 -26.19 3.86
CA ASN A 343 34.50 -26.41 4.17
C ASN A 343 35.35 -25.12 4.06
N LYS A 344 34.90 -24.07 4.76
CA LYS A 344 35.47 -22.69 4.77
C LYS A 344 35.42 -21.94 3.46
N LYS A 345 34.94 -22.54 2.37
CA LYS A 345 34.79 -21.88 1.06
C LYS A 345 33.42 -21.25 0.92
N LEU A 346 33.41 -19.94 0.59
CA LEU A 346 32.19 -19.16 0.37
C LEU A 346 31.54 -19.49 -0.99
N TRP A 347 30.22 -19.57 -1.00
CA TRP A 347 29.37 -19.70 -2.18
C TRP A 347 28.19 -18.75 -2.14
N MET A 348 27.93 -18.09 -3.25
CA MET A 348 26.79 -17.18 -3.43
C MET A 348 25.61 -17.91 -4.06
N LEU A 349 24.50 -18.02 -3.36
CA LEU A 349 23.33 -18.78 -3.83
C LEU A 349 22.29 -17.88 -4.52
N GLN A 350 22.17 -16.65 -4.08
CA GLN A 350 21.19 -15.71 -4.64
C GLN A 350 21.56 -14.27 -4.28
N THR A 351 21.23 -13.32 -5.17
CA THR A 351 21.13 -11.90 -4.86
C THR A 351 19.83 -11.35 -5.43
N ARG A 352 19.28 -10.34 -4.76
CA ARG A 352 18.11 -9.59 -5.22
C ARG A 352 18.08 -8.22 -4.58
N ALA A 353 17.29 -7.28 -5.15
CA ALA A 353 17.01 -6.01 -4.51
C ALA A 353 16.40 -6.26 -3.12
N GLY A 354 17.01 -5.71 -2.09
CA GLY A 354 16.63 -5.94 -0.69
C GLY A 354 15.26 -5.34 -0.37
N LYS A 355 14.38 -6.16 0.21
CA LYS A 355 13.16 -5.64 0.81
C LYS A 355 13.53 -4.82 2.04
N ARG A 356 12.85 -3.68 2.22
CA ARG A 356 13.22 -2.69 3.24
C ARG A 356 12.00 -1.90 3.71
N THR A 357 12.09 -1.32 4.88
CA THR A 357 11.05 -0.44 5.40
C THR A 357 10.97 0.86 4.60
N ALA A 358 9.86 1.59 4.74
CA ALA A 358 9.69 2.90 4.11
C ALA A 358 10.79 3.89 4.54
N LYS A 359 11.13 3.93 5.82
CA LYS A 359 12.22 4.75 6.38
C LYS A 359 13.56 4.39 5.76
N ALA A 360 13.89 3.09 5.70
CA ALA A 360 15.11 2.61 5.09
C ALA A 360 15.16 2.91 3.59
N SER A 361 14.05 2.83 2.87
CA SER A 361 13.97 3.15 1.44
C SER A 361 14.39 4.59 1.15
N ILE A 362 13.88 5.54 1.91
CA ILE A 362 14.21 6.96 1.76
C ILE A 362 15.67 7.20 2.11
N LYS A 363 16.11 6.71 3.28
CA LYS A 363 17.50 6.90 3.72
C LYS A 363 18.49 6.33 2.71
N ILE A 364 18.28 5.10 2.24
CA ILE A 364 19.14 4.46 1.24
C ILE A 364 19.19 5.26 -0.06
N ALA A 365 18.04 5.76 -0.53
CA ALA A 365 17.98 6.57 -1.75
C ALA A 365 18.77 7.88 -1.60
N VAL A 366 18.62 8.56 -0.48
CA VAL A 366 19.36 9.81 -0.18
C VAL A 366 20.87 9.54 -0.04
N ASP A 367 21.24 8.52 0.73
CA ASP A 367 22.65 8.15 0.92
C ASP A 367 23.32 7.79 -0.41
N MET A 368 22.66 7.02 -1.28
CA MET A 368 23.20 6.63 -2.58
C MET A 368 23.35 7.81 -3.55
N VAL A 369 22.53 8.85 -3.45
CA VAL A 369 22.74 10.11 -4.19
C VAL A 369 23.99 10.82 -3.65
N ASN A 370 24.12 10.94 -2.33
CA ASN A 370 25.27 11.57 -1.69
C ASN A 370 26.59 10.83 -1.99
N GLU A 371 26.53 9.49 -2.08
CA GLU A 371 27.64 8.61 -2.48
C GLU A 371 27.89 8.63 -4.01
N LYS A 372 27.07 9.36 -4.79
CA LYS A 372 27.15 9.47 -6.26
C LYS A 372 26.95 8.13 -7.00
N LEU A 373 26.27 7.20 -6.39
CA LEU A 373 25.90 5.92 -7.02
C LEU A 373 24.68 6.05 -7.94
N ILE A 374 23.76 6.95 -7.61
CA ILE A 374 22.54 7.22 -8.37
C ILE A 374 22.29 8.73 -8.48
N THR A 375 21.47 9.12 -9.44
CA THR A 375 21.00 10.50 -9.58
C THR A 375 19.79 10.78 -8.70
N LYS A 376 19.48 12.06 -8.45
CA LYS A 376 18.24 12.46 -7.76
C LYS A 376 16.98 11.90 -8.45
N ASP A 377 16.95 11.96 -9.79
CA ASP A 377 15.81 11.44 -10.56
C ASP A 377 15.64 9.93 -10.38
N GLU A 378 16.76 9.18 -10.38
CA GLU A 378 16.72 7.73 -10.10
C GLU A 378 16.26 7.44 -8.67
N ALA A 379 16.70 8.22 -7.69
CA ALA A 379 16.27 8.10 -6.30
C ALA A 379 14.76 8.32 -6.16
N LEU A 380 14.22 9.40 -6.75
CA LEU A 380 12.81 9.69 -6.73
C LEU A 380 11.97 8.58 -7.39
N LEU A 381 12.42 8.03 -8.54
CA LEU A 381 11.73 6.97 -9.25
C LEU A 381 11.72 5.62 -8.52
N ARG A 382 12.65 5.38 -7.60
CA ARG A 382 12.74 4.11 -6.84
C ARG A 382 11.79 4.01 -5.68
N ILE A 383 11.33 5.13 -5.15
CA ILE A 383 10.43 5.16 -4.01
C ILE A 383 9.00 4.99 -4.51
N ASP A 384 8.31 3.98 -4.02
CA ASP A 384 6.87 3.86 -4.23
C ASP A 384 6.17 4.96 -3.40
N PRO A 385 5.44 5.90 -4.02
CA PRO A 385 4.76 6.95 -3.28
C PRO A 385 3.81 6.43 -2.19
N LYS A 386 3.21 5.26 -2.40
CA LYS A 386 2.26 4.66 -1.45
C LYS A 386 2.90 4.31 -0.12
N ILE A 387 4.19 3.98 -0.09
CA ILE A 387 4.86 3.67 1.18
C ILE A 387 5.02 4.88 2.10
N LEU A 388 4.95 6.11 1.55
CA LEU A 388 5.02 7.32 2.36
C LEU A 388 3.87 7.43 3.35
N ASP A 389 2.70 6.86 3.05
CA ASP A 389 1.56 6.81 3.97
C ASP A 389 1.97 6.24 5.34
N THR A 390 2.79 5.19 5.35
CA THR A 390 3.24 4.55 6.60
C THR A 390 4.17 5.43 7.45
N LEU A 391 4.78 6.44 6.84
CA LEU A 391 5.70 7.37 7.53
C LEU A 391 5.00 8.61 8.08
N LEU A 392 3.76 8.85 7.67
CA LEU A 392 3.00 10.05 8.04
C LEU A 392 2.08 9.82 9.25
N HIS A 393 1.92 8.56 9.65
CA HIS A 393 1.02 8.15 10.73
C HIS A 393 1.75 7.37 11.81
N PRO A 394 1.29 7.44 13.09
CA PRO A 394 1.81 6.56 14.14
C PRO A 394 1.67 5.09 13.76
N THR A 395 2.66 4.28 14.07
CA THR A 395 2.68 2.84 13.81
C THR A 395 2.81 2.06 15.12
N LEU A 396 2.41 0.80 15.12
CA LEU A 396 2.62 -0.08 16.27
C LEU A 396 4.12 -0.38 16.44
N ASP A 397 4.57 -0.43 17.69
CA ASP A 397 5.92 -0.92 18.01
C ASP A 397 6.01 -2.41 17.61
N PRO A 398 6.94 -2.78 16.69
CA PRO A 398 7.06 -4.17 16.23
C PRO A 398 7.34 -5.19 17.33
N LYS A 399 7.85 -4.72 18.47
CA LYS A 399 8.16 -5.55 19.65
C LYS A 399 6.99 -5.66 20.64
N ALA A 400 5.92 -4.89 20.43
CA ALA A 400 4.77 -4.92 21.33
C ALA A 400 3.98 -6.22 21.19
N LYS A 401 3.54 -6.77 22.32
CA LYS A 401 2.60 -7.92 22.32
C LYS A 401 1.23 -7.44 21.87
N LYS A 402 0.61 -8.18 20.97
CA LYS A 402 -0.69 -7.88 20.40
C LYS A 402 -1.73 -8.93 20.81
N ASN A 403 -2.92 -8.49 21.19
CA ASN A 403 -4.09 -9.37 21.40
C ASN A 403 -5.15 -9.01 20.33
N VAL A 404 -5.02 -9.57 19.13
CA VAL A 404 -5.91 -9.29 18.01
C VAL A 404 -7.24 -10.00 18.21
N ILE A 405 -8.34 -9.25 18.24
CA ILE A 405 -9.70 -9.75 18.46
C ILE A 405 -10.56 -9.71 17.18
N ALA A 406 -10.25 -8.81 16.24
CA ALA A 406 -10.97 -8.70 14.97
C ALA A 406 -10.05 -8.16 13.86
N LYS A 407 -10.47 -8.33 12.61
CA LYS A 407 -9.81 -7.79 11.45
C LYS A 407 -10.85 -7.24 10.47
N GLY A 408 -10.60 -6.03 9.96
CA GLY A 408 -11.35 -5.38 8.91
C GLY A 408 -10.45 -4.94 7.77
N LEU A 409 -10.93 -4.01 6.94
CA LEU A 409 -10.18 -3.41 5.85
C LEU A 409 -9.26 -2.30 6.39
N PRO A 410 -8.02 -2.20 5.90
CA PRO A 410 -7.08 -1.13 6.26
C PRO A 410 -7.48 0.19 5.58
N ALA A 411 -8.50 0.86 6.12
CA ALA A 411 -9.18 1.96 5.45
C ALA A 411 -8.44 3.30 5.51
N SER A 412 -7.73 3.58 6.60
CA SER A 412 -6.85 4.75 6.75
C SER A 412 -5.65 4.37 7.62
N PRO A 413 -4.41 4.62 7.15
CA PRO A 413 -3.22 4.08 7.79
C PRO A 413 -2.96 4.69 9.17
N GLY A 414 -2.13 4.00 9.96
CA GLY A 414 -1.71 4.38 11.29
C GLY A 414 -2.31 3.51 12.39
N ALA A 415 -1.76 3.66 13.59
CA ALA A 415 -2.22 2.98 14.79
C ALA A 415 -2.76 3.98 15.80
N ALA A 416 -3.85 3.65 16.46
CA ALA A 416 -4.44 4.47 17.50
C ALA A 416 -4.95 3.62 18.66
N THR A 417 -4.70 4.10 19.87
CA THR A 417 -5.21 3.51 21.13
C THR A 417 -6.15 4.48 21.81
N GLY A 418 -7.30 4.01 22.23
CA GLY A 418 -8.29 4.86 22.92
C GLY A 418 -9.42 4.05 23.56
N LYS A 419 -10.23 4.75 24.32
CA LYS A 419 -11.45 4.21 24.93
C LYS A 419 -12.54 4.07 23.87
N VAL A 420 -13.25 2.96 23.89
CA VAL A 420 -14.39 2.72 23.00
C VAL A 420 -15.51 3.73 23.31
N THR A 421 -16.03 4.35 22.29
CA THR A 421 -17.29 5.10 22.35
C THR A 421 -18.15 4.80 21.12
N PHE A 422 -19.47 4.78 21.32
CA PHE A 422 -20.44 4.42 20.28
C PHE A 422 -21.20 5.62 19.74
N ASN A 423 -20.98 6.82 20.32
CA ASN A 423 -21.66 8.04 19.94
C ASN A 423 -20.64 9.15 19.60
N ALA A 424 -20.94 9.94 18.60
CA ALA A 424 -20.13 11.08 18.16
C ALA A 424 -20.01 12.17 19.23
N ASP A 425 -21.13 12.50 19.89
CA ASP A 425 -21.20 13.52 20.95
C ASP A 425 -20.39 13.07 22.18
N ASP A 426 -20.49 11.79 22.57
CA ASP A 426 -19.70 11.22 23.67
C ASP A 426 -18.19 11.27 23.36
N ALA A 427 -17.79 11.03 22.09
CA ALA A 427 -16.40 11.18 21.67
C ALA A 427 -15.88 12.61 21.85
N GLU A 428 -16.69 13.62 21.50
CA GLU A 428 -16.33 15.02 21.65
C GLU A 428 -16.22 15.42 23.12
N GLN A 429 -17.18 14.99 23.95
CA GLN A 429 -17.16 15.24 25.39
C GLN A 429 -15.94 14.58 26.08
N MET A 430 -15.59 13.36 25.67
CA MET A 430 -14.42 12.66 26.20
C MET A 430 -13.13 13.36 25.80
N LYS A 431 -13.04 13.88 24.57
CA LYS A 431 -11.89 14.69 24.11
C LYS A 431 -11.76 15.99 24.90
N ALA A 432 -12.86 16.68 25.21
CA ALA A 432 -12.85 17.87 26.07
C ALA A 432 -12.27 17.56 27.47
N ASN A 433 -12.40 16.33 27.92
CA ASN A 433 -11.82 15.80 29.17
C ASN A 433 -10.40 15.21 28.98
N ASN A 434 -9.71 15.47 27.86
CA ASN A 434 -8.39 14.95 27.48
C ASN A 434 -8.31 13.41 27.44
N GLN A 435 -9.38 12.74 27.06
CA GLN A 435 -9.41 11.29 26.89
C GLN A 435 -9.38 10.92 25.40
N ASN A 436 -8.47 10.05 25.04
CA ASN A 436 -8.42 9.50 23.70
C ASN A 436 -9.52 8.46 23.50
N THR A 437 -10.26 8.53 22.40
CA THR A 437 -11.36 7.64 22.08
C THR A 437 -11.20 6.97 20.72
N ILE A 438 -11.70 5.76 20.60
CA ILE A 438 -11.96 5.09 19.32
C ILE A 438 -13.47 5.13 19.10
N LEU A 439 -13.90 5.82 18.04
CA LEU A 439 -15.32 5.86 17.66
C LEU A 439 -15.69 4.56 16.95
N VAL A 440 -16.60 3.79 17.53
CA VAL A 440 -17.04 2.48 17.02
C VAL A 440 -18.47 2.58 16.53
N ARG A 441 -18.68 2.36 15.23
CA ARG A 441 -20.01 2.47 14.60
C ARG A 441 -20.31 1.25 13.72
N VAL A 442 -21.57 0.98 13.45
CA VAL A 442 -21.93 0.04 12.37
C VAL A 442 -21.48 0.60 11.03
N GLU A 443 -21.77 1.86 10.77
CA GLU A 443 -21.30 2.70 9.67
C GLU A 443 -21.34 4.16 10.11
N THR A 444 -20.56 5.04 9.51
CA THR A 444 -20.59 6.47 9.83
C THR A 444 -21.39 7.25 8.79
N SER A 445 -22.00 8.34 9.22
CA SER A 445 -22.70 9.30 8.38
C SER A 445 -22.05 10.70 8.49
N PRO A 446 -22.40 11.66 7.62
CA PRO A 446 -21.91 13.04 7.74
C PRO A 446 -22.13 13.69 9.11
N GLU A 447 -23.13 13.25 9.84
CA GLU A 447 -23.44 13.73 11.20
C GLU A 447 -22.40 13.29 12.24
N ASP A 448 -21.72 12.18 11.99
CA ASP A 448 -20.69 11.66 12.90
C ASP A 448 -19.36 12.43 12.78
N ILE A 449 -19.26 13.43 11.88
CA ILE A 449 -18.00 14.09 11.51
C ILE A 449 -17.30 14.74 12.71
N HIS A 450 -18.04 15.36 13.61
CA HIS A 450 -17.50 15.98 14.83
C HIS A 450 -16.90 14.93 15.78
N GLY A 451 -17.58 13.81 15.96
CA GLY A 451 -17.08 12.66 16.72
C GLY A 451 -15.87 11.99 16.06
N MET A 452 -15.86 11.90 14.72
CA MET A 452 -14.71 11.42 13.97
C MET A 452 -13.49 12.35 14.13
N HIS A 453 -13.68 13.64 14.18
CA HIS A 453 -12.63 14.62 14.50
C HIS A 453 -12.15 14.54 15.95
N ALA A 454 -13.07 14.27 16.86
CA ALA A 454 -12.75 14.13 18.28
C ALA A 454 -11.95 12.86 18.56
N ALA A 455 -12.34 11.72 17.98
CA ALA A 455 -11.71 10.44 18.16
C ALA A 455 -10.27 10.40 17.60
N VAL A 456 -9.40 9.59 18.21
CA VAL A 456 -8.04 9.34 17.70
C VAL A 456 -8.03 8.23 16.66
N GLY A 457 -9.09 7.44 16.54
CA GLY A 457 -9.25 6.39 15.55
C GLY A 457 -10.72 6.01 15.34
N ILE A 458 -11.02 5.37 14.22
CA ILE A 458 -12.37 5.03 13.79
C ILE A 458 -12.44 3.55 13.44
N LEU A 459 -13.48 2.87 13.94
CA LEU A 459 -13.75 1.47 13.68
C LEU A 459 -15.18 1.30 13.20
N THR A 460 -15.39 0.69 12.03
CA THR A 460 -16.73 0.39 11.55
C THR A 460 -16.93 -1.09 11.24
N CYS A 461 -18.14 -1.59 11.52
CA CYS A 461 -18.51 -2.97 11.22
C CYS A 461 -18.82 -3.18 9.73
N ARG A 462 -19.28 -2.15 9.04
CA ARG A 462 -19.61 -2.12 7.62
C ARG A 462 -18.84 -1.03 6.90
N GLY A 463 -18.80 -1.12 5.59
CA GLY A 463 -18.17 -0.16 4.72
C GLY A 463 -16.88 -0.68 4.08
N GLY A 464 -16.66 -0.29 2.83
CA GLY A 464 -15.46 -0.58 2.05
C GLY A 464 -14.40 0.52 2.17
N MET A 465 -13.36 0.42 1.35
CA MET A 465 -12.27 1.40 1.26
C MET A 465 -12.73 2.80 0.82
N THR A 466 -13.90 2.90 0.21
CA THR A 466 -14.51 4.13 -0.30
C THR A 466 -15.70 4.61 0.53
N SER A 467 -16.01 3.94 1.65
CA SER A 467 -17.09 4.35 2.56
C SER A 467 -16.83 5.72 3.18
N HIS A 468 -17.88 6.37 3.67
CA HIS A 468 -17.79 7.66 4.37
C HIS A 468 -16.72 7.61 5.49
N ALA A 469 -16.73 6.56 6.33
CA ALA A 469 -15.73 6.37 7.38
C ALA A 469 -14.31 6.38 6.83
N ALA A 470 -14.05 5.61 5.77
CA ALA A 470 -12.73 5.44 5.18
C ALA A 470 -12.20 6.75 4.56
N VAL A 471 -13.06 7.45 3.83
CA VAL A 471 -12.69 8.70 3.13
C VAL A 471 -12.44 9.83 4.09
N VAL A 472 -13.36 10.04 5.02
CA VAL A 472 -13.26 11.13 6.02
C VAL A 472 -12.08 10.88 6.96
N ALA A 473 -11.88 9.63 7.44
CA ALA A 473 -10.75 9.29 8.29
C ALA A 473 -9.40 9.56 7.58
N ARG A 474 -9.28 9.18 6.30
CA ARG A 474 -8.08 9.51 5.50
C ARG A 474 -7.89 11.00 5.33
N GLY A 475 -8.97 11.75 5.09
CA GLY A 475 -8.93 13.21 5.03
C GLY A 475 -8.38 13.82 6.30
N MET A 476 -8.81 13.32 7.45
CA MET A 476 -8.41 13.78 8.79
C MET A 476 -7.07 13.22 9.27
N GLY A 477 -6.46 12.27 8.55
CA GLY A 477 -5.27 11.55 8.99
C GLY A 477 -5.52 10.70 10.24
N ARG A 478 -6.74 10.19 10.42
CA ARG A 478 -7.10 9.31 11.54
C ARG A 478 -7.00 7.86 11.12
N PRO A 479 -6.34 6.99 11.91
CA PRO A 479 -6.39 5.56 11.70
C PRO A 479 -7.83 5.05 11.61
N CYS A 480 -8.10 4.22 10.59
CA CYS A 480 -9.43 3.66 10.40
C CYS A 480 -9.38 2.20 9.98
N VAL A 481 -10.14 1.38 10.69
CA VAL A 481 -10.46 0.01 10.30
C VAL A 481 -11.93 -0.03 9.91
N SER A 482 -12.23 -0.38 8.66
CA SER A 482 -13.58 -0.42 8.12
C SER A 482 -14.00 -1.85 7.79
N GLY A 483 -15.31 -2.13 7.82
CA GLY A 483 -15.83 -3.43 7.40
C GLY A 483 -15.43 -4.60 8.31
N ALA A 484 -15.22 -4.38 9.59
CA ALA A 484 -14.94 -5.44 10.57
C ALA A 484 -16.23 -6.22 10.92
N GLY A 485 -16.77 -6.97 9.97
CA GLY A 485 -18.10 -7.59 10.02
C GLY A 485 -18.30 -8.64 11.12
N VAL A 486 -17.24 -9.12 11.74
CA VAL A 486 -17.31 -10.03 12.91
C VAL A 486 -17.75 -9.30 14.18
N ILE A 487 -17.62 -7.97 14.22
CA ILE A 487 -18.00 -7.12 15.35
C ILE A 487 -19.52 -6.89 15.31
N LYS A 488 -20.18 -7.17 16.41
CA LYS A 488 -21.63 -6.95 16.60
C LYS A 488 -21.84 -5.91 17.69
N ILE A 489 -22.32 -4.71 17.32
CA ILE A 489 -22.59 -3.61 18.26
C ILE A 489 -23.99 -3.73 18.83
N ASP A 490 -24.09 -3.55 20.15
CA ASP A 490 -25.34 -3.32 20.89
C ASP A 490 -25.30 -1.91 21.48
N TYR A 491 -25.95 -0.96 20.80
CA TYR A 491 -25.99 0.44 21.23
C TYR A 491 -26.75 0.64 22.55
N ALA A 492 -27.78 -0.19 22.82
CA ALA A 492 -28.55 -0.10 24.06
C ALA A 492 -27.74 -0.54 25.28
N ALA A 493 -26.97 -1.61 25.11
CA ALA A 493 -26.07 -2.13 26.13
C ALA A 493 -24.72 -1.41 26.18
N LYS A 494 -24.45 -0.51 25.23
CA LYS A 494 -23.17 0.20 25.06
C LYS A 494 -21.97 -0.74 25.06
N LEU A 495 -22.02 -1.77 24.24
CA LEU A 495 -20.92 -2.73 24.03
C LEU A 495 -20.89 -3.27 22.60
N PHE A 496 -19.76 -3.87 22.24
CA PHE A 496 -19.71 -4.75 21.09
C PHE A 496 -19.17 -6.14 21.45
N LYS A 497 -19.53 -7.14 20.65
CA LYS A 497 -19.11 -8.53 20.81
C LYS A 497 -18.34 -9.03 19.60
N VAL A 498 -17.29 -9.82 19.88
CA VAL A 498 -16.58 -10.63 18.90
C VAL A 498 -16.48 -12.02 19.48
N GLU A 499 -17.22 -12.98 18.92
CA GLU A 499 -17.37 -14.33 19.48
C GLU A 499 -17.74 -14.31 20.96
N ASN A 500 -16.82 -14.72 21.84
CA ASN A 500 -17.03 -14.76 23.31
C ASN A 500 -16.41 -13.53 24.03
N ILE A 501 -15.86 -12.57 23.29
CA ILE A 501 -15.24 -11.37 23.86
C ILE A 501 -16.27 -10.24 23.83
N GLU A 502 -16.51 -9.63 25.00
CA GLU A 502 -17.32 -8.42 25.13
C GLU A 502 -16.41 -7.22 25.41
N VAL A 503 -16.61 -6.13 24.68
CA VAL A 503 -15.91 -4.85 24.86
C VAL A 503 -16.96 -3.77 25.12
N LYS A 504 -16.86 -3.13 26.26
CA LYS A 504 -17.83 -2.11 26.72
C LYS A 504 -17.36 -0.71 26.42
N GLU A 505 -18.29 0.24 26.42
CA GLU A 505 -17.94 1.66 26.37
C GLU A 505 -16.94 2.01 27.48
N GLY A 506 -15.88 2.71 27.10
CA GLY A 506 -14.79 3.07 28.02
C GLY A 506 -13.65 2.04 28.11
N ASP A 507 -13.83 0.81 27.62
CA ASP A 507 -12.73 -0.15 27.53
C ASP A 507 -11.69 0.33 26.50
N ILE A 508 -10.43 -0.03 26.73
CA ILE A 508 -9.35 0.39 25.84
C ILE A 508 -9.18 -0.64 24.72
N ILE A 509 -9.16 -0.15 23.50
CA ILE A 509 -8.75 -0.92 22.33
C ILE A 509 -7.66 -0.17 21.55
N THR A 510 -6.90 -0.91 20.77
CA THR A 510 -5.96 -0.39 19.79
C THR A 510 -6.38 -0.85 18.40
N ILE A 511 -6.41 0.06 17.44
CA ILE A 511 -6.64 -0.28 16.03
C ILE A 511 -5.39 0.02 15.20
N ASP A 512 -5.13 -0.81 14.21
CA ASP A 512 -4.09 -0.56 13.20
C ASP A 512 -4.76 -0.45 11.82
N GLY A 513 -4.95 0.78 11.39
CA GLY A 513 -5.52 1.09 10.08
C GLY A 513 -4.62 0.74 8.90
N SER A 514 -3.36 0.36 9.12
CA SER A 514 -2.45 -0.12 8.08
C SER A 514 -2.61 -1.62 7.80
N THR A 515 -2.97 -2.41 8.80
CA THR A 515 -3.15 -3.87 8.70
C THR A 515 -4.60 -4.30 8.78
N GLY A 516 -5.49 -3.43 9.27
CA GLY A 516 -6.90 -3.72 9.56
C GLY A 516 -7.12 -4.47 10.88
N GLU A 517 -6.11 -4.58 11.72
CA GLU A 517 -6.19 -5.31 13.00
C GLU A 517 -6.87 -4.47 14.09
N VAL A 518 -7.72 -5.11 14.89
CA VAL A 518 -8.34 -4.57 16.10
C VAL A 518 -7.84 -5.39 17.29
N MET A 519 -7.26 -4.72 18.27
CA MET A 519 -6.60 -5.34 19.40
C MET A 519 -7.25 -4.91 20.73
N LEU A 520 -7.37 -5.84 21.66
CA LEU A 520 -7.84 -5.55 23.00
C LEU A 520 -6.70 -4.95 23.84
N GLY A 521 -7.00 -3.85 24.54
CA GLY A 521 -6.05 -3.15 25.39
C GLY A 521 -5.15 -2.17 24.64
N GLU A 522 -4.22 -1.60 25.40
CA GLU A 522 -3.25 -0.65 24.89
C GLU A 522 -2.05 -1.36 24.24
N VAL A 523 -1.73 -1.02 23.01
CA VAL A 523 -0.54 -1.46 22.31
C VAL A 523 0.34 -0.24 22.04
N LYS A 524 1.61 -0.31 22.40
CA LYS A 524 2.55 0.79 22.26
C LYS A 524 2.70 1.20 20.80
N THR A 525 2.65 2.52 20.55
CA THR A 525 2.84 3.12 19.23
C THR A 525 4.14 3.93 19.14
N ILE A 526 4.64 4.11 17.93
CA ILE A 526 5.80 4.93 17.57
C ILE A 526 5.31 6.07 16.70
N ASN A 527 5.62 7.30 17.08
CA ASN A 527 5.28 8.49 16.29
C ASN A 527 6.09 8.58 14.99
N PRO A 528 5.53 9.16 13.92
CA PRO A 528 6.22 9.35 12.66
C PRO A 528 7.42 10.30 12.82
N ASP A 529 8.53 9.95 12.17
CA ASP A 529 9.72 10.79 12.05
C ASP A 529 9.92 11.20 10.59
N ILE A 530 9.47 12.40 10.25
CA ILE A 530 9.49 12.98 8.91
C ILE A 530 10.60 14.02 8.71
N SER A 531 11.65 13.96 9.52
CA SER A 531 12.82 14.86 9.47
C SER A 531 13.93 14.33 8.54
N GLY A 532 14.95 15.17 8.30
CA GLY A 532 16.16 14.76 7.61
C GLY A 532 15.97 14.28 6.17
N ASP A 533 16.24 13.02 5.92
CA ASP A 533 16.23 12.42 4.57
C ASP A 533 14.89 12.56 3.84
N PHE A 534 13.78 12.49 4.57
CA PHE A 534 12.45 12.73 4.01
C PHE A 534 12.30 14.17 3.47
N SER A 535 12.76 15.16 4.25
CA SER A 535 12.69 16.56 3.84
C SER A 535 13.58 16.83 2.63
N GLU A 536 14.77 16.22 2.57
CA GLU A 536 15.68 16.33 1.43
C GLU A 536 15.07 15.72 0.16
N MET A 537 14.45 14.54 0.26
CA MET A 537 13.77 13.91 -0.87
C MET A 537 12.58 14.75 -1.35
N MET A 538 11.79 15.35 -0.45
CA MET A 538 10.68 16.23 -0.81
C MET A 538 11.17 17.50 -1.53
N LYS A 539 12.31 18.04 -1.14
CA LYS A 539 12.94 19.16 -1.83
C LYS A 539 13.31 18.79 -3.27
N TRP A 540 13.93 17.64 -3.48
CA TRP A 540 14.23 17.14 -4.83
C TRP A 540 12.98 16.95 -5.67
N ALA A 541 11.90 16.44 -5.06
CA ALA A 541 10.63 16.30 -5.74
C ALA A 541 10.06 17.66 -6.21
N ASP A 542 10.16 18.69 -5.36
CA ASP A 542 9.69 20.04 -5.69
C ASP A 542 10.52 20.71 -6.80
N GLU A 543 11.85 20.39 -6.89
CA GLU A 543 12.72 20.90 -7.95
C GLU A 543 12.33 20.40 -9.34
N VAL A 544 11.67 19.24 -9.44
CA VAL A 544 11.42 18.53 -10.70
C VAL A 544 9.98 18.61 -11.15
N ARG A 545 9.01 18.57 -10.23
CA ARG A 545 7.59 18.55 -10.57
C ARG A 545 7.11 19.86 -11.23
N THR A 546 6.20 19.73 -12.16
CA THR A 546 5.51 20.86 -12.82
C THR A 546 4.11 21.09 -12.22
N LEU A 547 3.41 20.01 -11.84
CA LEU A 547 2.13 20.11 -11.17
C LEU A 547 2.26 20.77 -9.80
N LYS A 548 1.40 21.76 -9.52
CA LYS A 548 1.24 22.31 -8.18
C LYS A 548 0.44 21.35 -7.31
N ILE A 549 0.79 21.28 -6.02
CA ILE A 549 0.11 20.41 -5.06
C ILE A 549 -0.65 21.28 -4.07
N ARG A 550 -1.97 21.11 -4.07
CA ARG A 550 -2.89 21.79 -3.14
C ARG A 550 -3.51 20.76 -2.20
N ALA A 551 -4.20 21.26 -1.17
CA ALA A 551 -4.91 20.40 -0.24
C ALA A 551 -6.43 20.68 -0.23
N ASN A 552 -7.20 19.64 0.11
CA ASN A 552 -8.58 19.75 0.51
C ASN A 552 -8.58 20.00 2.02
N ALA A 553 -9.00 21.18 2.47
CA ALA A 553 -8.93 21.59 3.86
C ALA A 553 -10.06 22.54 4.21
N GLU A 554 -10.81 22.21 5.24
CA GLU A 554 -11.99 22.95 5.66
C GLU A 554 -11.84 23.58 7.06
N THR A 555 -10.86 23.11 7.83
CA THR A 555 -10.61 23.58 9.20
C THR A 555 -9.24 24.25 9.33
N PRO A 556 -9.03 25.09 10.36
CA PRO A 556 -7.71 25.64 10.65
C PRO A 556 -6.64 24.56 10.92
N LEU A 557 -7.03 23.42 11.49
CA LEU A 557 -6.12 22.31 11.75
C LEU A 557 -5.66 21.66 10.42
N ASP A 558 -6.59 21.35 9.54
CA ASP A 558 -6.29 20.77 8.22
C ASP A 558 -5.40 21.71 7.41
N SER A 559 -5.70 23.02 7.43
CA SER A 559 -4.92 24.04 6.74
C SER A 559 -3.48 24.13 7.26
N ARG A 560 -3.28 24.07 8.58
CA ARG A 560 -1.94 24.02 9.20
C ARG A 560 -1.18 22.74 8.81
N THR A 561 -1.85 21.61 8.87
CA THR A 561 -1.28 20.30 8.49
C THR A 561 -0.87 20.29 7.02
N ALA A 562 -1.78 20.72 6.14
CA ALA A 562 -1.50 20.81 4.71
C ALA A 562 -0.29 21.72 4.41
N ARG A 563 -0.25 22.91 5.02
CA ARG A 563 0.88 23.85 4.87
C ARG A 563 2.19 23.25 5.41
N GLY A 564 2.11 22.56 6.55
CA GLY A 564 3.26 21.83 7.13
C GLY A 564 3.84 20.77 6.22
N PHE A 565 2.99 20.08 5.45
CA PHE A 565 3.40 19.10 4.45
C PHE A 565 3.80 19.72 3.09
N GLY A 566 3.76 21.04 2.97
CA GLY A 566 4.21 21.76 1.78
C GLY A 566 3.15 21.95 0.70
N ALA A 567 1.87 21.97 1.06
CA ALA A 567 0.80 22.34 0.14
C ALA A 567 0.96 23.78 -0.35
N GLU A 568 0.77 24.01 -1.65
CA GLU A 568 0.91 25.31 -2.33
C GLU A 568 -0.44 26.04 -2.47
N GLY A 569 -1.41 25.68 -1.66
CA GLY A 569 -2.74 26.29 -1.59
C GLY A 569 -3.80 25.31 -1.11
N ILE A 570 -5.02 25.78 -1.02
CA ILE A 570 -6.22 24.95 -0.85
C ILE A 570 -6.90 24.84 -2.22
N GLY A 571 -7.11 23.61 -2.69
CA GLY A 571 -7.82 23.35 -3.94
C GLY A 571 -9.30 23.05 -3.75
N LEU A 572 -9.70 22.74 -2.52
CA LEU A 572 -11.10 22.56 -2.13
C LEU A 572 -11.28 22.87 -0.65
N CYS A 573 -12.07 23.91 -0.36
CA CYS A 573 -12.63 24.17 0.95
C CYS A 573 -14.16 24.02 0.84
N ARG A 574 -14.71 22.95 1.46
CA ARG A 574 -16.15 22.67 1.46
C ARG A 574 -16.83 23.47 2.55
N THR A 575 -17.69 24.42 2.18
CA THR A 575 -18.34 25.31 3.15
C THR A 575 -19.42 24.63 3.98
N GLU A 576 -19.97 23.51 3.53
CA GLU A 576 -20.95 22.70 4.27
C GLU A 576 -20.39 22.13 5.57
N HIS A 577 -19.13 21.77 5.61
CA HIS A 577 -18.49 21.22 6.81
C HIS A 577 -18.41 22.25 7.95
N MET A 578 -18.45 23.55 7.62
CA MET A 578 -18.48 24.63 8.61
C MET A 578 -19.84 24.75 9.32
N PHE A 579 -20.88 24.05 8.86
CA PHE A 579 -22.24 24.18 9.35
C PHE A 579 -22.64 23.16 10.43
N PHE A 580 -21.87 22.08 10.59
CA PHE A 580 -22.24 20.95 11.47
C PHE A 580 -21.89 21.14 12.95
N ASP A 581 -21.31 22.27 13.33
CA ASP A 581 -21.11 22.65 14.74
C ASP A 581 -22.47 22.84 15.45
N GLU A 582 -22.60 22.38 16.71
CA GLU A 582 -23.88 22.39 17.46
C GLU A 582 -24.55 23.75 17.54
N GLU A 583 -23.76 24.81 17.72
CA GLU A 583 -24.29 26.17 17.79
C GLU A 583 -24.76 26.64 16.42
N ARG A 584 -24.08 26.27 15.36
CA ARG A 584 -24.30 26.76 14.00
C ARG A 584 -25.44 26.03 13.29
N ILE A 585 -25.52 24.70 13.46
CA ILE A 585 -26.54 23.88 12.79
C ILE A 585 -27.97 24.35 13.07
N LEU A 586 -28.21 24.92 14.25
CA LEU A 586 -29.52 25.44 14.58
C LEU A 586 -29.93 26.59 13.66
N TYR A 587 -29.00 27.52 13.33
CA TYR A 587 -29.27 28.64 12.40
C TYR A 587 -29.41 28.15 10.96
N VAL A 588 -28.65 27.12 10.57
CA VAL A 588 -28.81 26.46 9.25
C VAL A 588 -30.19 25.83 9.14
N ARG A 589 -30.65 25.11 10.17
CA ARG A 589 -32.00 24.52 10.25
C ARG A 589 -33.08 25.63 10.23
N GLN A 590 -32.86 26.75 10.91
CA GLN A 590 -33.77 27.92 10.86
C GLN A 590 -33.83 28.51 9.45
N MET A 591 -32.73 28.68 8.75
CA MET A 591 -32.65 29.11 7.37
C MET A 591 -33.48 28.20 6.45
N ILE A 592 -33.31 26.90 6.56
CA ILE A 592 -34.01 25.89 5.71
C ILE A 592 -35.51 25.87 5.96
N LEU A 593 -35.90 25.96 7.21
CA LEU A 593 -37.30 25.86 7.64
C LEU A 593 -38.06 27.19 7.51
N SER A 594 -37.38 28.33 7.19
CA SER A 594 -37.98 29.63 7.01
C SER A 594 -39.01 29.63 5.88
N LYS A 595 -40.19 30.19 6.16
CA LYS A 595 -41.28 30.30 5.17
C LYS A 595 -41.14 31.54 4.27
N THR A 596 -40.50 32.59 4.78
CA THR A 596 -40.30 33.87 4.06
C THR A 596 -38.82 34.13 3.79
N LYS A 597 -38.55 35.00 2.79
CA LYS A 597 -37.17 35.43 2.49
C LYS A 597 -36.62 36.26 3.66
N GLU A 598 -37.44 37.05 4.32
CA GLU A 598 -37.06 37.91 5.45
C GLU A 598 -36.56 37.06 6.64
N ASP A 599 -37.26 35.99 6.98
CA ASP A 599 -36.85 35.09 8.07
C ASP A 599 -35.59 34.30 7.72
N ARG A 600 -35.45 33.91 6.45
CA ARG A 600 -34.24 33.27 5.96
C ARG A 600 -33.03 34.22 6.07
N LEU A 601 -33.18 35.48 5.68
CA LEU A 601 -32.12 36.48 5.79
C LEU A 601 -31.66 36.70 7.24
N LYS A 602 -32.59 36.68 8.22
CA LYS A 602 -32.23 36.78 9.65
C LYS A 602 -31.37 35.61 10.11
N ALA A 603 -31.65 34.40 9.65
CA ALA A 603 -30.84 33.20 9.95
C ALA A 603 -29.48 33.29 9.26
N LEU A 604 -29.46 33.70 7.98
CA LEU A 604 -28.22 33.89 7.21
C LEU A 604 -27.28 34.94 7.83
N ASP A 605 -27.83 36.02 8.42
CA ASP A 605 -27.01 37.02 9.13
C ASP A 605 -26.21 36.43 10.31
N LYS A 606 -26.77 35.42 10.99
CA LYS A 606 -26.06 34.71 12.05
C LYS A 606 -24.97 33.82 11.48
N ILE A 607 -25.30 33.07 10.45
CA ILE A 607 -24.36 32.20 9.75
C ILE A 607 -23.20 33.00 9.15
N LEU A 608 -23.45 34.17 8.59
CA LEU A 608 -22.43 35.06 8.04
C LEU A 608 -21.30 35.33 9.03
N SER A 609 -21.63 35.62 10.29
CA SER A 609 -20.63 35.95 11.30
C SER A 609 -19.73 34.80 11.63
N PHE A 610 -20.23 33.55 11.63
CA PHE A 610 -19.44 32.33 11.84
C PHE A 610 -18.53 32.05 10.64
N GLN A 611 -19.09 32.02 9.43
CA GLN A 611 -18.29 31.73 8.23
C GLN A 611 -17.21 32.79 7.99
N ARG A 612 -17.49 34.06 8.22
CA ARG A 612 -16.49 35.12 8.13
C ARG A 612 -15.29 34.82 9.07
N LYS A 613 -15.57 34.43 10.31
CA LYS A 613 -14.53 34.08 11.28
C LYS A 613 -13.68 32.87 10.79
N ASP A 614 -14.34 31.84 10.30
CA ASP A 614 -13.66 30.65 9.77
C ASP A 614 -12.74 31.00 8.58
N PHE A 615 -13.21 31.84 7.65
CA PHE A 615 -12.40 32.28 6.54
C PHE A 615 -11.22 33.17 6.99
N VAL A 616 -11.39 34.03 7.98
CA VAL A 616 -10.28 34.81 8.55
C VAL A 616 -9.19 33.90 9.10
N GLU A 617 -9.56 32.84 9.82
CA GLU A 617 -8.59 31.88 10.36
C GLU A 617 -7.89 31.09 9.26
N ILE A 618 -8.64 30.51 8.31
CA ILE A 618 -8.07 29.73 7.19
C ILE A 618 -7.16 30.60 6.32
N PHE A 619 -7.62 31.82 5.96
CA PHE A 619 -6.86 32.74 5.12
C PHE A 619 -5.59 33.25 5.81
N THR A 620 -5.63 33.43 7.13
CA THR A 620 -4.45 33.77 7.92
C THR A 620 -3.39 32.67 7.84
N ILE A 621 -3.80 31.40 7.95
CA ILE A 621 -2.91 30.25 7.85
C ILE A 621 -2.34 30.13 6.43
N MET A 622 -3.16 30.37 5.42
CA MET A 622 -2.81 30.19 4.01
C MET A 622 -2.28 31.47 3.33
N LYS A 623 -1.92 32.49 4.09
CA LYS A 623 -1.41 33.79 3.58
C LYS A 623 -0.42 33.60 2.41
N GLY A 624 -0.61 34.42 1.36
CA GLY A 624 0.20 34.40 0.14
C GLY A 624 -0.10 33.24 -0.84
N LEU A 625 -1.03 32.33 -0.49
CA LEU A 625 -1.36 31.17 -1.30
C LEU A 625 -2.79 31.21 -1.83
N PRO A 626 -3.11 30.52 -2.94
CA PRO A 626 -4.49 30.41 -3.43
C PRO A 626 -5.36 29.55 -2.50
N VAL A 627 -6.59 29.99 -2.30
CA VAL A 627 -7.61 29.27 -1.55
C VAL A 627 -8.89 29.17 -2.36
N THR A 628 -9.22 27.95 -2.81
CA THR A 628 -10.45 27.68 -3.55
C THR A 628 -11.57 27.34 -2.57
N VAL A 629 -12.57 28.20 -2.48
CA VAL A 629 -13.75 28.03 -1.63
C VAL A 629 -14.92 27.55 -2.49
N ARG A 630 -15.42 26.35 -2.25
CA ARG A 630 -16.63 25.83 -2.88
C ARG A 630 -17.84 26.36 -2.13
N LEU A 631 -18.72 27.04 -2.82
CA LEU A 631 -20.00 27.49 -2.26
C LEU A 631 -20.88 26.27 -1.97
N LEU A 632 -21.89 26.46 -1.12
CA LEU A 632 -22.76 25.41 -0.59
C LEU A 632 -23.24 24.45 -1.70
N ASP A 633 -22.95 23.16 -1.52
CA ASP A 633 -23.25 22.13 -2.50
C ASP A 633 -24.37 21.16 -2.08
N PRO A 634 -24.40 20.58 -0.87
CA PRO A 634 -25.39 19.55 -0.53
C PRO A 634 -26.82 20.03 -0.57
N PRO A 635 -27.79 19.12 -0.81
CA PRO A 635 -29.20 19.42 -0.66
C PRO A 635 -29.56 19.81 0.78
N LEU A 636 -30.52 20.71 0.94
CA LEU A 636 -30.88 21.26 2.25
C LEU A 636 -31.39 20.24 3.27
N HIS A 637 -31.97 19.12 2.80
CA HIS A 637 -32.51 18.10 3.71
C HIS A 637 -31.41 17.38 4.51
N GLU A 638 -30.16 17.38 4.05
CA GLU A 638 -29.05 16.76 4.78
C GLU A 638 -28.75 17.45 6.13
N PHE A 639 -29.09 18.73 6.26
CA PHE A 639 -28.90 19.50 7.50
C PHE A 639 -30.12 19.43 8.44
N LEU A 640 -31.22 18.79 8.01
CA LEU A 640 -32.44 18.76 8.80
C LEU A 640 -32.32 17.76 9.96
N PRO A 641 -33.07 18.02 11.07
CA PRO A 641 -33.04 17.16 12.22
C PRO A 641 -33.62 15.78 11.88
N LYS A 642 -32.95 14.71 12.34
CA LYS A 642 -33.31 13.31 12.09
C LYS A 642 -33.97 12.65 13.29
N THR A 643 -33.69 13.12 14.50
CA THR A 643 -34.24 12.54 15.73
C THR A 643 -35.38 13.38 16.28
N GLU A 644 -36.31 12.75 17.00
CA GLU A 644 -37.41 13.44 17.67
C GLU A 644 -36.91 14.54 18.63
N LYS A 645 -35.82 14.27 19.35
CA LYS A 645 -35.19 15.22 20.27
C LYS A 645 -34.70 16.46 19.54
N GLU A 646 -34.04 16.31 18.40
CA GLU A 646 -33.59 17.46 17.59
C GLU A 646 -34.77 18.24 16.98
N ILE A 647 -35.79 17.50 16.50
CA ILE A 647 -37.04 18.14 15.99
C ILE A 647 -37.65 19.02 17.07
N ASP A 648 -37.72 18.55 18.32
CA ASP A 648 -38.28 19.34 19.43
C ASP A 648 -37.41 20.54 19.80
N ILE A 649 -36.09 20.44 19.73
CA ILE A 649 -35.17 21.59 19.94
C ILE A 649 -35.42 22.64 18.88
N VAL A 650 -35.48 22.27 17.61
CA VAL A 650 -35.71 23.15 16.50
C VAL A 650 -37.13 23.78 16.59
N ALA A 651 -38.15 22.97 16.93
CA ALA A 651 -39.52 23.42 17.12
C ALA A 651 -39.64 24.54 18.20
N LYS A 652 -38.99 24.32 19.33
CA LYS A 652 -38.91 25.32 20.40
C LYS A 652 -38.20 26.60 19.96
N SER A 653 -37.10 26.49 19.25
CA SER A 653 -36.32 27.61 18.76
C SER A 653 -37.12 28.46 17.76
N LEU A 654 -37.84 27.86 16.85
CA LEU A 654 -38.65 28.51 15.82
C LEU A 654 -40.05 28.91 16.32
N LYS A 655 -40.46 28.46 17.53
CA LYS A 655 -41.80 28.66 18.08
C LYS A 655 -42.91 28.11 17.18
N ILE A 656 -42.65 26.92 16.56
CA ILE A 656 -43.62 26.20 15.71
C ILE A 656 -43.85 24.81 16.26
N HIS A 657 -44.88 24.12 15.79
CA HIS A 657 -45.22 22.77 16.25
C HIS A 657 -44.31 21.75 15.58
N SER A 658 -43.85 20.70 16.32
CA SER A 658 -42.97 19.65 15.79
C SER A 658 -43.53 18.96 14.52
N SER A 659 -44.87 18.88 14.41
CA SER A 659 -45.51 18.34 13.21
C SER A 659 -45.28 19.17 11.95
N GLU A 660 -45.13 20.50 12.07
CA GLU A 660 -44.81 21.32 10.92
C GLU A 660 -43.39 21.07 10.40
N ILE A 661 -42.44 20.84 11.32
CA ILE A 661 -41.08 20.50 10.99
C ILE A 661 -41.06 19.13 10.28
N LYS A 662 -41.71 18.11 10.82
CA LYS A 662 -41.86 16.80 10.19
C LYS A 662 -42.43 16.87 8.78
N ASN A 663 -43.47 17.64 8.58
CA ASN A 663 -44.08 17.86 7.28
C ASN A 663 -43.09 18.54 6.32
N ARG A 664 -42.31 19.49 6.80
CA ARG A 664 -41.30 20.18 5.99
C ARG A 664 -40.12 19.29 5.65
N ILE A 665 -39.67 18.43 6.58
CA ILE A 665 -38.64 17.40 6.33
C ILE A 665 -39.10 16.47 5.22
N ASN A 666 -40.29 15.92 5.31
CA ASN A 666 -40.85 15.05 4.30
C ASN A 666 -40.99 15.73 2.92
N TYR A 667 -41.36 17.02 2.91
CA TYR A 667 -41.45 17.78 1.66
C TYR A 667 -40.09 18.05 1.00
N LEU A 668 -39.02 18.23 1.79
CA LEU A 668 -37.67 18.48 1.29
C LEU A 668 -36.88 17.22 1.03
N HIS A 669 -37.38 16.06 1.45
CA HIS A 669 -36.71 14.77 1.21
C HIS A 669 -36.62 14.50 -0.29
N GLU A 670 -35.46 14.12 -0.76
CA GLU A 670 -35.16 13.81 -2.16
C GLU A 670 -34.91 12.32 -2.34
N GLU A 671 -35.48 11.71 -3.35
CA GLU A 671 -35.28 10.30 -3.70
C GLU A 671 -33.83 10.03 -4.18
N ASN A 672 -33.24 11.00 -4.87
CA ASN A 672 -31.86 10.94 -5.32
C ASN A 672 -31.14 12.27 -5.02
N PRO A 673 -30.58 12.42 -3.83
CA PRO A 673 -29.93 13.66 -3.40
C PRO A 673 -28.79 14.10 -4.32
N MET A 674 -28.04 13.16 -4.91
CA MET A 674 -26.93 13.48 -5.79
C MET A 674 -27.36 14.25 -7.05
N LEU A 675 -28.53 13.94 -7.57
CA LEU A 675 -29.10 14.57 -8.79
C LEU A 675 -30.15 15.63 -8.50
N GLY A 676 -30.38 15.98 -7.25
CA GLY A 676 -31.49 16.80 -6.75
C GLY A 676 -31.23 18.30 -6.73
N HIS A 677 -31.89 18.97 -5.79
CA HIS A 677 -31.88 20.43 -5.59
C HIS A 677 -30.67 20.83 -4.74
N ARG A 678 -29.52 20.84 -5.34
CA ARG A 678 -28.22 21.14 -4.70
C ARG A 678 -27.36 22.08 -5.57
N GLY A 679 -26.26 22.56 -5.03
CA GLY A 679 -25.24 23.32 -5.74
C GLY A 679 -25.79 24.56 -6.44
N CYS A 680 -25.41 24.79 -7.69
CA CYS A 680 -25.88 25.94 -8.47
C CYS A 680 -27.42 26.03 -8.60
N ARG A 681 -28.12 24.86 -8.62
CA ARG A 681 -29.59 24.82 -8.69
C ARG A 681 -30.21 25.43 -7.45
N LEU A 682 -29.65 25.09 -6.27
CA LEU A 682 -30.07 25.69 -5.00
C LEU A 682 -29.82 27.20 -4.97
N ALA A 683 -28.67 27.65 -5.47
CA ALA A 683 -28.30 29.05 -5.53
C ALA A 683 -29.18 29.87 -6.47
N ILE A 684 -29.68 29.30 -7.56
CA ILE A 684 -30.63 29.96 -8.45
C ILE A 684 -31.98 30.12 -7.78
N SER A 685 -32.42 29.11 -7.00
CA SER A 685 -33.70 29.16 -6.27
C SER A 685 -33.66 30.07 -5.03
N PHE A 686 -32.52 30.09 -4.33
CA PHE A 686 -32.30 30.84 -3.09
C PHE A 686 -30.97 31.63 -3.14
N PRO A 687 -30.85 32.63 -4.01
CA PRO A 687 -29.60 33.35 -4.27
C PRO A 687 -29.00 34.01 -3.01
N GLU A 688 -29.81 34.34 -2.02
CA GLU A 688 -29.38 34.93 -0.76
C GLU A 688 -28.40 34.04 0.02
N ILE A 689 -28.37 32.71 -0.22
CA ILE A 689 -27.40 31.81 0.40
C ILE A 689 -26.01 32.10 -0.15
N TYR A 690 -25.85 32.13 -1.48
CA TYR A 690 -24.57 32.44 -2.10
C TYR A 690 -24.16 33.90 -1.95
N GLU A 691 -25.12 34.83 -1.87
CA GLU A 691 -24.85 36.23 -1.50
C GLU A 691 -24.20 36.31 -0.11
N MET A 692 -24.74 35.56 0.87
CA MET A 692 -24.19 35.52 2.23
C MET A 692 -22.79 34.93 2.25
N GLN A 693 -22.55 33.78 1.58
CA GLN A 693 -21.24 33.16 1.55
C GLN A 693 -20.19 34.02 0.84
N SER A 694 -20.54 34.61 -0.30
CA SER A 694 -19.67 35.56 -1.00
C SER A 694 -19.32 36.75 -0.12
N ARG A 695 -20.33 37.30 0.58
CA ARG A 695 -20.12 38.39 1.56
C ARG A 695 -19.16 37.97 2.67
N ALA A 696 -19.29 36.77 3.24
CA ALA A 696 -18.39 36.24 4.26
C ALA A 696 -16.93 36.19 3.78
N ILE A 697 -16.72 35.72 2.56
CA ILE A 697 -15.38 35.63 1.94
C ILE A 697 -14.76 37.02 1.80
N PHE A 698 -15.48 38.01 1.19
CA PHE A 698 -14.91 39.32 0.91
C PHE A 698 -14.78 40.17 2.18
N GLU A 699 -15.69 40.06 3.17
CA GLU A 699 -15.53 40.68 4.47
C GLU A 699 -14.34 40.14 5.26
N ALA A 700 -14.08 38.82 5.19
CA ALA A 700 -12.88 38.21 5.78
C ALA A 700 -11.59 38.75 5.15
N LEU A 701 -11.55 38.90 3.83
CA LEU A 701 -10.40 39.49 3.13
C LEU A 701 -10.16 40.94 3.53
N TYR A 702 -11.22 41.71 3.67
CA TYR A 702 -11.13 43.10 4.16
C TYR A 702 -10.62 43.17 5.60
N GLU A 703 -11.06 42.28 6.48
CA GLU A 703 -10.58 42.17 7.85
C GLU A 703 -9.07 41.87 7.91
N LEU A 704 -8.59 40.94 7.10
CA LEU A 704 -7.17 40.61 6.99
C LEU A 704 -6.34 41.79 6.45
N GLN A 705 -6.87 42.53 5.50
CA GLN A 705 -6.19 43.73 5.00
C GLN A 705 -6.01 44.78 6.13
N LYS A 706 -7.02 44.97 6.98
CA LYS A 706 -6.89 45.83 8.15
C LYS A 706 -5.84 45.38 9.13
N GLN A 707 -5.71 44.06 9.28
CA GLN A 707 -4.69 43.41 10.12
C GLN A 707 -3.31 43.39 9.48
N LYS A 708 -3.15 43.87 8.24
CA LYS A 708 -1.92 43.84 7.43
C LYS A 708 -1.38 42.42 7.21
N VAL A 709 -2.24 41.42 7.17
CA VAL A 709 -1.90 40.07 6.78
C VAL A 709 -1.78 40.03 5.27
N GLU A 710 -0.76 39.33 4.77
CA GLU A 710 -0.59 39.07 3.34
C GLU A 710 -1.83 38.36 2.77
N ALA A 711 -2.38 38.90 1.71
CA ALA A 711 -3.65 38.40 1.15
C ALA A 711 -3.48 37.02 0.52
N VAL A 712 -4.46 36.17 0.71
CA VAL A 712 -4.63 34.96 -0.09
C VAL A 712 -5.13 35.35 -1.49
N ILE A 713 -5.04 34.44 -2.44
CA ILE A 713 -5.70 34.55 -3.75
C ILE A 713 -7.02 33.77 -3.67
N PRO A 714 -8.15 34.42 -3.43
CA PRO A 714 -9.43 33.75 -3.28
C PRO A 714 -9.93 33.24 -4.62
N GLU A 715 -10.29 31.97 -4.68
CA GLU A 715 -10.87 31.30 -5.84
C GLU A 715 -12.27 30.80 -5.45
N ILE A 716 -13.32 31.40 -5.99
CA ILE A 716 -14.71 31.06 -5.65
C ILE A 716 -15.20 30.01 -6.65
N MET A 717 -15.55 28.82 -6.14
CA MET A 717 -15.95 27.70 -6.95
C MET A 717 -17.45 27.43 -6.86
N ILE A 718 -18.13 27.48 -8.00
CA ILE A 718 -19.55 27.18 -8.12
C ILE A 718 -19.71 25.68 -8.46
N PRO A 719 -20.36 24.88 -7.59
CA PRO A 719 -20.54 23.45 -7.82
C PRO A 719 -21.69 23.15 -8.77
N LEU A 720 -21.67 21.96 -9.37
CA LEU A 720 -22.77 21.33 -10.11
C LEU A 720 -23.24 22.06 -11.38
N VAL A 721 -22.43 22.94 -11.93
CA VAL A 721 -22.76 23.69 -13.17
C VAL A 721 -22.84 22.71 -14.35
N ALA A 722 -23.90 22.81 -15.14
CA ALA A 722 -24.12 22.03 -16.36
C ALA A 722 -24.20 22.91 -17.62
N THR A 723 -24.58 24.18 -17.45
CA THR A 723 -24.83 25.11 -18.57
C THR A 723 -24.11 26.44 -18.42
N GLU A 724 -23.90 27.13 -19.56
CA GLU A 724 -23.29 28.46 -19.60
C GLU A 724 -24.09 29.46 -18.76
N ARG A 725 -25.43 29.43 -18.82
CA ARG A 725 -26.29 30.40 -18.14
C ARG A 725 -26.27 30.28 -16.61
N GLU A 726 -26.10 29.06 -16.09
CA GLU A 726 -25.95 28.84 -14.64
C GLU A 726 -24.70 29.54 -14.09
N ILE A 727 -23.55 29.34 -14.73
CA ILE A 727 -22.31 30.00 -14.28
C ILE A 727 -22.37 31.52 -14.49
N GLU A 728 -22.96 32.01 -15.57
CA GLU A 728 -23.10 33.40 -15.88
C GLU A 728 -23.89 34.14 -14.76
N ILE A 729 -25.09 33.67 -14.43
CA ILE A 729 -25.95 34.25 -13.38
C ILE A 729 -25.23 34.27 -12.02
N LEU A 730 -24.59 33.18 -11.66
CA LEU A 730 -23.96 33.04 -10.35
C LEU A 730 -22.63 33.80 -10.27
N ARG A 731 -21.91 33.95 -11.37
CA ARG A 731 -20.75 34.84 -11.46
C ARG A 731 -21.16 36.30 -11.28
N GLU A 732 -22.19 36.73 -11.98
CA GLU A 732 -22.75 38.10 -11.82
C GLU A 732 -23.13 38.39 -10.36
N LEU A 733 -23.70 37.41 -9.65
CA LEU A 733 -24.01 37.50 -8.24
C LEU A 733 -22.75 37.71 -7.39
N VAL A 734 -21.73 36.87 -7.57
CA VAL A 734 -20.46 36.98 -6.83
C VAL A 734 -19.77 38.32 -7.12
N ASP A 735 -19.68 38.72 -8.40
CA ASP A 735 -19.04 39.96 -8.83
C ASP A 735 -19.76 41.18 -8.24
N ARG A 736 -21.09 41.19 -8.20
CA ARG A 736 -21.91 42.24 -7.58
C ARG A 736 -21.61 42.41 -6.08
N ILE A 737 -21.58 41.32 -5.33
CA ILE A 737 -21.27 41.32 -3.89
C ILE A 737 -19.82 41.77 -3.65
N ALA A 738 -18.87 41.29 -4.45
CA ALA A 738 -17.49 41.71 -4.38
C ALA A 738 -17.34 43.23 -4.58
N GLN A 739 -17.98 43.80 -5.63
CA GLN A 739 -17.94 45.20 -5.94
C GLN A 739 -18.59 46.04 -4.82
N GLU A 740 -19.75 45.60 -4.28
CA GLU A 740 -20.42 46.25 -3.16
C GLU A 740 -19.48 46.40 -1.95
N ILE A 741 -18.84 45.28 -1.54
CA ILE A 741 -17.99 45.28 -0.35
C ILE A 741 -16.71 46.08 -0.58
N GLN A 742 -16.06 45.93 -1.75
CA GLN A 742 -14.87 46.68 -2.11
C GLN A 742 -15.13 48.20 -2.15
N LYS A 743 -16.24 48.61 -2.76
CA LYS A 743 -16.63 49.99 -2.83
C LYS A 743 -16.97 50.57 -1.44
N LYS A 744 -17.77 49.84 -0.65
CA LYS A 744 -18.16 50.27 0.70
C LYS A 744 -16.97 50.50 1.63
N ASN A 745 -15.96 49.68 1.52
CA ASN A 745 -14.81 49.66 2.42
C ASN A 745 -13.54 50.28 1.80
N ASN A 746 -13.61 50.78 0.57
CA ASN A 746 -12.50 51.40 -0.16
C ASN A 746 -11.26 50.47 -0.19
N PHE A 747 -11.46 49.19 -0.51
CA PHE A 747 -10.38 48.24 -0.70
C PHE A 747 -10.49 47.52 -2.04
N LYS A 748 -9.40 46.92 -2.47
CA LYS A 748 -9.35 46.13 -3.70
C LYS A 748 -8.68 44.79 -3.44
N VAL A 749 -9.25 43.73 -3.97
CA VAL A 749 -8.70 42.42 -3.98
C VAL A 749 -8.96 41.74 -5.32
N ASP A 750 -7.95 41.08 -5.86
CA ASP A 750 -8.10 40.26 -7.06
C ASP A 750 -8.61 38.89 -6.63
N TYR A 751 -9.56 38.34 -7.38
CA TYR A 751 -10.18 37.05 -7.12
C TYR A 751 -10.49 36.34 -8.42
N LEU A 752 -10.70 35.01 -8.35
CA LEU A 752 -11.13 34.19 -9.48
C LEU A 752 -12.50 33.58 -9.18
N VAL A 753 -13.34 33.51 -10.21
CA VAL A 753 -14.59 32.73 -10.15
C VAL A 753 -14.52 31.60 -11.17
N GLY A 754 -14.74 30.39 -10.72
CA GLY A 754 -14.71 29.21 -11.57
C GLY A 754 -15.76 28.19 -11.16
N THR A 755 -15.67 27.03 -11.73
CA THR A 755 -16.65 25.97 -11.48
C THR A 755 -16.03 24.62 -11.28
N MET A 756 -16.75 23.76 -10.59
CA MET A 756 -16.46 22.33 -10.54
C MET A 756 -17.02 21.67 -11.81
N ILE A 757 -16.17 20.97 -12.54
CA ILE A 757 -16.58 20.10 -13.64
C ILE A 757 -16.76 18.68 -13.06
N GLU A 758 -18.01 18.35 -12.83
CA GLU A 758 -18.38 17.11 -12.12
C GLU A 758 -19.57 16.37 -12.76
N LEU A 759 -20.09 16.94 -13.85
CA LEU A 759 -21.13 16.33 -14.68
C LEU A 759 -20.60 16.09 -16.09
N PRO A 760 -20.93 14.97 -16.76
CA PRO A 760 -20.56 14.72 -18.17
C PRO A 760 -21.02 15.84 -19.09
N ARG A 761 -22.23 16.42 -18.85
CA ARG A 761 -22.73 17.55 -19.62
C ARG A 761 -21.82 18.78 -19.47
N ALA A 762 -21.30 19.07 -18.29
CA ALA A 762 -20.38 20.18 -18.08
C ALA A 762 -19.09 20.00 -18.89
N ALA A 763 -18.52 18.78 -18.88
CA ALA A 763 -17.34 18.45 -19.68
C ALA A 763 -17.60 18.63 -21.19
N LEU A 764 -18.75 18.16 -21.66
CA LEU A 764 -19.19 18.34 -23.07
C LEU A 764 -19.45 19.81 -23.42
N ASN A 765 -19.86 20.65 -22.48
CA ASN A 765 -20.17 22.08 -22.68
C ASN A 765 -19.05 23.03 -22.20
N ALA A 766 -17.89 22.49 -21.89
CA ALA A 766 -16.78 23.21 -21.24
C ALA A 766 -16.35 24.47 -22.00
N LYS A 767 -16.41 24.49 -23.35
CA LYS A 767 -16.10 25.66 -24.18
C LYS A 767 -16.99 26.88 -23.84
N ASN A 768 -18.28 26.64 -23.66
CA ASN A 768 -19.21 27.75 -23.35
C ASN A 768 -19.10 28.17 -21.87
N ILE A 769 -18.97 27.19 -20.97
CA ILE A 769 -18.77 27.45 -19.55
C ILE A 769 -17.48 28.25 -19.29
N ALA A 770 -16.41 28.00 -20.03
CA ALA A 770 -15.13 28.68 -19.89
C ALA A 770 -15.19 30.18 -20.20
N LYS A 771 -16.16 30.67 -20.96
CA LYS A 771 -16.34 32.09 -21.21
C LYS A 771 -16.60 32.87 -19.91
N HIS A 772 -17.27 32.24 -18.95
CA HIS A 772 -17.67 32.82 -17.66
C HIS A 772 -16.88 32.26 -16.47
N ALA A 773 -15.90 31.33 -16.69
CA ALA A 773 -15.10 30.79 -15.65
C ALA A 773 -13.61 31.16 -15.80
N ASP A 774 -12.93 31.40 -14.66
CA ASP A 774 -11.49 31.66 -14.62
C ASP A 774 -10.70 30.38 -14.37
N PHE A 775 -11.35 29.36 -13.84
CA PHE A 775 -10.76 28.05 -13.62
C PHE A 775 -11.81 26.93 -13.70
N PHE A 776 -11.32 25.73 -14.00
CA PHE A 776 -12.03 24.48 -13.84
C PHE A 776 -11.36 23.64 -12.77
N SER A 777 -12.14 23.06 -11.88
CA SER A 777 -11.70 22.04 -10.91
C SER A 777 -12.53 20.79 -11.13
N PHE A 778 -11.88 19.68 -11.49
CA PHE A 778 -12.57 18.43 -11.74
C PHE A 778 -12.98 17.77 -10.43
N GLY A 779 -14.29 17.70 -10.17
CA GLY A 779 -14.90 17.00 -9.05
C GLY A 779 -15.09 15.52 -9.40
N THR A 780 -13.99 14.77 -9.38
CA THR A 780 -13.96 13.40 -9.93
C THR A 780 -14.78 12.38 -9.14
N ASN A 781 -15.18 12.69 -7.90
CA ASN A 781 -16.11 11.82 -7.18
C ASN A 781 -17.46 11.74 -7.91
N ASP A 782 -18.09 12.91 -8.14
CA ASP A 782 -19.38 12.97 -8.82
C ASP A 782 -19.27 12.72 -10.33
N LEU A 783 -18.17 13.14 -10.95
CA LEU A 783 -17.94 12.86 -12.37
C LEU A 783 -17.82 11.33 -12.63
N THR A 784 -17.18 10.59 -11.75
CA THR A 784 -17.08 9.12 -11.84
C THR A 784 -18.46 8.47 -11.68
N GLN A 785 -19.22 8.86 -10.63
CA GLN A 785 -20.56 8.34 -10.41
C GLN A 785 -21.48 8.57 -11.61
N THR A 786 -21.49 9.79 -12.13
CA THR A 786 -22.38 10.19 -13.22
C THR A 786 -21.95 9.64 -14.57
N THR A 787 -20.66 9.43 -14.80
CA THR A 787 -20.14 8.84 -16.04
C THR A 787 -20.39 7.34 -16.11
N LEU A 788 -20.15 6.63 -15.02
CA LEU A 788 -20.33 5.18 -14.96
C LEU A 788 -21.77 4.78 -14.61
N GLY A 789 -22.60 5.70 -14.11
CA GLY A 789 -23.93 5.39 -13.59
C GLY A 789 -23.90 4.51 -12.33
N ILE A 790 -22.87 4.67 -11.50
CA ILE A 790 -22.64 3.86 -10.30
C ILE A 790 -22.69 4.78 -9.08
N SER A 791 -23.53 4.44 -8.10
CA SER A 791 -23.53 5.09 -6.80
C SER A 791 -22.30 4.63 -6.01
N ARG A 792 -21.50 5.59 -5.51
CA ARG A 792 -20.34 5.30 -4.67
C ARG A 792 -20.72 4.54 -3.39
N ASP A 793 -21.82 4.93 -2.76
CA ASP A 793 -22.27 4.35 -1.50
C ASP A 793 -22.80 2.91 -1.65
N ASP A 794 -23.36 2.59 -2.83
CA ASP A 794 -23.88 1.26 -3.13
C ASP A 794 -22.87 0.33 -3.83
N SER A 795 -21.78 0.87 -4.33
CA SER A 795 -20.83 0.16 -5.19
C SER A 795 -20.12 -1.00 -4.50
N GLY A 796 -19.92 -0.95 -3.19
CA GLY A 796 -19.29 -2.02 -2.40
C GLY A 796 -20.00 -3.38 -2.45
N LYS A 797 -21.22 -3.44 -3.03
CA LYS A 797 -21.96 -4.69 -3.19
C LYS A 797 -21.53 -5.51 -4.42
N PHE A 798 -20.87 -4.91 -5.40
CA PHE A 798 -20.55 -5.55 -6.68
C PHE A 798 -19.20 -5.15 -7.30
N LEU A 799 -18.56 -4.08 -6.85
CA LEU A 799 -17.29 -3.61 -7.44
C LEU A 799 -16.15 -4.62 -7.31
N ASP A 800 -16.13 -5.37 -6.20
CA ASP A 800 -15.13 -6.42 -6.02
C ASP A 800 -15.27 -7.49 -7.11
N ASP A 801 -16.49 -7.90 -7.46
CA ASP A 801 -16.76 -8.83 -8.55
C ASP A 801 -16.30 -8.26 -9.90
N TYR A 802 -16.47 -6.96 -10.13
CA TYR A 802 -16.03 -6.29 -11.36
C TYR A 802 -14.49 -6.29 -11.49
N VAL A 803 -13.79 -6.10 -10.39
CA VAL A 803 -12.31 -6.16 -10.36
C VAL A 803 -11.83 -7.61 -10.52
N GLU A 804 -12.48 -8.57 -9.86
CA GLU A 804 -12.17 -9.99 -9.99
C GLU A 804 -12.38 -10.51 -11.42
N ASN A 805 -13.43 -10.07 -12.07
CA ASN A 805 -13.72 -10.41 -13.47
C ASN A 805 -12.95 -9.55 -14.48
N LYS A 806 -12.02 -8.68 -14.02
CA LYS A 806 -11.19 -7.81 -14.85
C LYS A 806 -11.99 -6.81 -15.71
N ILE A 807 -13.21 -6.47 -15.31
CA ILE A 807 -14.01 -5.41 -15.95
C ILE A 807 -13.38 -4.05 -15.64
N PHE A 808 -13.03 -3.82 -14.39
CA PHE A 808 -12.13 -2.75 -14.00
C PHE A 808 -10.78 -3.32 -13.55
N LYS A 809 -9.70 -2.60 -13.84
CA LYS A 809 -8.36 -2.96 -13.34
C LYS A 809 -8.24 -2.70 -11.84
N ILE A 810 -8.84 -1.61 -11.39
CA ILE A 810 -8.85 -1.10 -10.01
C ILE A 810 -10.21 -0.44 -9.82
N ASP A 811 -10.65 -0.30 -8.57
CA ASP A 811 -11.85 0.46 -8.21
C ASP A 811 -11.77 1.88 -8.80
N PRO A 812 -12.74 2.29 -9.65
CA PRO A 812 -12.73 3.59 -10.31
C PRO A 812 -12.93 4.78 -9.36
N PHE A 813 -13.28 4.55 -8.09
CA PHE A 813 -13.31 5.57 -7.05
C PHE A 813 -11.97 5.75 -6.33
N VAL A 814 -11.05 4.81 -6.51
CA VAL A 814 -9.66 4.89 -5.98
C VAL A 814 -8.72 5.47 -7.01
N SER A 815 -8.79 5.03 -8.26
CA SER A 815 -7.98 5.51 -9.36
C SER A 815 -8.84 5.85 -10.56
N ILE A 816 -8.52 6.96 -11.26
CA ILE A 816 -9.33 7.47 -12.39
C ILE A 816 -9.51 6.38 -13.46
N ASP A 817 -10.75 6.13 -13.82
CA ASP A 817 -11.11 5.44 -15.06
C ASP A 817 -10.66 6.29 -16.25
N GLN A 818 -9.53 5.93 -16.85
CA GLN A 818 -8.91 6.76 -17.89
C GLN A 818 -9.63 6.70 -19.24
N ASP A 819 -10.40 5.63 -19.49
CA ASP A 819 -11.08 5.39 -20.75
C ASP A 819 -12.44 6.11 -20.84
N GLY A 820 -13.11 6.34 -19.70
CA GLY A 820 -14.38 7.07 -19.62
C GLY A 820 -14.22 8.44 -18.99
N VAL A 821 -14.01 8.49 -17.67
CA VAL A 821 -13.85 9.74 -16.91
C VAL A 821 -12.66 10.55 -17.41
N GLY A 822 -11.54 9.88 -17.69
CA GLY A 822 -10.33 10.51 -18.21
C GLY A 822 -10.54 11.15 -19.60
N GLU A 823 -11.33 10.55 -20.47
CA GLU A 823 -11.67 11.14 -21.76
C GLU A 823 -12.51 12.43 -21.60
N LEU A 824 -13.46 12.46 -20.67
CA LEU A 824 -14.22 13.66 -20.36
C LEU A 824 -13.34 14.77 -19.80
N ILE A 825 -12.37 14.44 -18.93
CA ILE A 825 -11.40 15.41 -18.40
C ILE A 825 -10.57 16.02 -19.55
N LYS A 826 -9.97 15.21 -20.42
CA LYS A 826 -9.19 15.67 -21.58
C LYS A 826 -10.03 16.56 -22.49
N LEU A 827 -11.27 16.16 -22.76
CA LEU A 827 -12.19 16.91 -23.60
C LEU A 827 -12.51 18.27 -22.98
N ALA A 828 -12.79 18.33 -21.68
CA ALA A 828 -13.06 19.56 -20.97
C ALA A 828 -11.83 20.48 -20.91
N CYS A 829 -10.64 19.94 -20.71
CA CYS A 829 -9.40 20.70 -20.76
C CYS A 829 -9.20 21.34 -22.16
N SER A 830 -9.31 20.55 -23.23
CA SER A 830 -9.15 21.02 -24.60
C SER A 830 -10.17 22.12 -24.95
N ARG A 831 -11.44 21.90 -24.65
CA ARG A 831 -12.52 22.84 -24.92
C ARG A 831 -12.42 24.11 -24.06
N GLY A 832 -11.99 23.98 -22.82
CA GLY A 832 -11.75 25.13 -21.94
C GLY A 832 -10.63 26.03 -22.46
N LEU A 833 -9.48 25.43 -22.83
CA LEU A 833 -8.33 26.14 -23.40
C LEU A 833 -8.63 26.75 -24.76
N GLU A 834 -9.48 26.15 -25.58
CA GLU A 834 -9.94 26.70 -26.84
C GLU A 834 -10.71 28.02 -26.66
N ALA A 835 -11.57 28.07 -25.64
CA ALA A 835 -12.34 29.29 -25.30
C ALA A 835 -11.53 30.32 -24.55
N LYS A 836 -10.66 29.90 -23.64
CA LYS A 836 -9.87 30.77 -22.77
C LYS A 836 -8.49 30.19 -22.52
N LYS A 837 -7.49 30.67 -23.25
CA LYS A 837 -6.11 30.15 -23.22
C LYS A 837 -5.49 30.08 -21.81
N ASN A 838 -5.90 30.98 -20.90
CA ASN A 838 -5.33 31.09 -19.57
C ASN A 838 -6.24 30.49 -18.48
N ILE A 839 -7.21 29.68 -18.86
CA ILE A 839 -8.07 29.01 -17.88
C ILE A 839 -7.22 28.09 -17.00
N LYS A 840 -7.37 28.22 -15.68
CA LYS A 840 -6.68 27.36 -14.73
C LYS A 840 -7.39 26.02 -14.66
N LEU A 841 -6.64 24.93 -14.70
CA LEU A 841 -7.17 23.57 -14.69
C LEU A 841 -6.62 22.80 -13.49
N GLY A 842 -7.50 22.18 -12.71
CA GLY A 842 -7.10 21.38 -11.57
C GLY A 842 -8.10 20.29 -11.23
N ILE A 843 -7.74 19.44 -10.27
CA ILE A 843 -8.58 18.35 -9.76
C ILE A 843 -8.68 18.46 -8.24
N CYS A 844 -9.84 18.16 -7.69
CA CYS A 844 -10.08 18.19 -6.24
C CYS A 844 -10.80 16.96 -5.68
N GLY A 845 -11.15 15.98 -6.51
CA GLY A 845 -11.68 14.68 -6.05
C GLY A 845 -10.63 13.83 -5.33
N GLU A 846 -11.05 12.70 -4.77
CA GLU A 846 -10.18 11.77 -4.05
C GLU A 846 -8.97 11.29 -4.88
N HIS A 847 -9.13 11.21 -6.18
CA HIS A 847 -8.09 10.85 -7.15
C HIS A 847 -6.88 11.80 -7.14
N GLY A 848 -7.03 13.03 -6.62
CA GLY A 848 -5.92 13.98 -6.50
C GLY A 848 -4.78 13.51 -5.58
N GLY A 849 -5.00 12.46 -4.78
CA GLY A 849 -4.01 11.83 -3.92
C GLY A 849 -3.52 10.46 -4.40
N ASP A 850 -4.04 9.96 -5.53
CA ASP A 850 -3.64 8.66 -6.09
C ASP A 850 -2.49 8.82 -7.12
N PRO A 851 -1.38 8.08 -6.97
CA PRO A 851 -0.21 8.22 -7.86
C PRO A 851 -0.51 8.03 -9.35
N ASP A 852 -1.33 7.05 -9.72
CA ASP A 852 -1.66 6.77 -11.13
C ASP A 852 -2.56 7.85 -11.72
N SER A 853 -3.50 8.37 -10.92
CA SER A 853 -4.35 9.50 -11.29
C SER A 853 -3.56 10.79 -11.42
N ILE A 854 -2.55 11.02 -10.58
CA ILE A 854 -1.65 12.19 -10.67
C ILE A 854 -0.81 12.13 -11.96
N ASP A 855 -0.31 10.95 -12.32
CA ASP A 855 0.39 10.74 -13.60
C ASP A 855 -0.53 11.05 -14.79
N PHE A 856 -1.78 10.60 -14.75
CA PHE A 856 -2.79 10.95 -15.73
C PHE A 856 -3.03 12.47 -15.78
N CYS A 857 -3.20 13.14 -14.64
CA CYS A 857 -3.40 14.59 -14.56
C CYS A 857 -2.24 15.37 -15.17
N HIS A 858 -1.01 14.92 -14.94
CA HIS A 858 0.19 15.49 -15.56
C HIS A 858 0.12 15.38 -17.11
N ARG A 859 -0.21 14.19 -17.63
CA ARG A 859 -0.34 13.96 -19.08
C ARG A 859 -1.52 14.70 -19.70
N ALA A 860 -2.59 14.91 -18.94
CA ALA A 860 -3.76 15.67 -19.38
C ALA A 860 -3.55 17.20 -19.37
N GLY A 861 -2.40 17.68 -18.86
CA GLY A 861 -2.03 19.09 -18.86
C GLY A 861 -2.73 19.92 -17.75
N LEU A 862 -3.09 19.29 -16.62
CA LEU A 862 -3.60 20.03 -15.47
C LEU A 862 -2.48 20.86 -14.84
N HIS A 863 -2.86 21.97 -14.19
CA HIS A 863 -1.94 22.88 -13.52
C HIS A 863 -1.70 22.48 -12.05
N TYR A 864 -2.72 21.89 -11.40
CA TYR A 864 -2.60 21.44 -10.02
C TYR A 864 -3.48 20.20 -9.73
N VAL A 865 -3.06 19.47 -8.71
CA VAL A 865 -3.89 18.46 -8.05
C VAL A 865 -4.15 18.88 -6.60
N SER A 866 -5.31 18.51 -6.06
CA SER A 866 -5.68 18.78 -4.67
C SER A 866 -6.11 17.47 -4.00
N CYS A 867 -5.57 17.22 -2.82
CA CYS A 867 -5.77 15.98 -2.06
C CYS A 867 -5.92 16.26 -0.56
N SER A 868 -6.25 15.25 0.23
CA SER A 868 -6.26 15.41 1.68
C SER A 868 -4.86 15.80 2.20
N PRO A 869 -4.76 16.51 3.35
CA PRO A 869 -3.49 17.02 3.87
C PRO A 869 -2.39 15.96 3.98
N TYR A 870 -2.71 14.78 4.46
CA TYR A 870 -1.76 13.66 4.62
C TYR A 870 -1.31 13.04 3.30
N ARG A 871 -2.04 13.28 2.20
CA ARG A 871 -1.65 12.84 0.86
C ARG A 871 -0.73 13.82 0.13
N VAL A 872 -0.52 15.02 0.67
CA VAL A 872 0.33 16.05 0.04
C VAL A 872 1.76 15.54 -0.24
N PRO A 873 2.48 14.86 0.68
CA PRO A 873 3.81 14.32 0.37
C PRO A 873 3.80 13.27 -0.74
N ILE A 874 2.78 12.40 -0.74
CA ILE A 874 2.58 11.37 -1.78
C ILE A 874 2.38 12.04 -3.14
N ALA A 875 1.52 13.06 -3.19
CA ALA A 875 1.22 13.80 -4.41
C ALA A 875 2.46 14.55 -4.93
N ARG A 876 3.28 15.13 -4.05
CA ARG A 876 4.55 15.80 -4.42
C ARG A 876 5.50 14.82 -5.10
N LEU A 877 5.71 13.64 -4.51
CA LEU A 877 6.57 12.61 -5.08
C LEU A 877 6.00 12.07 -6.39
N SER A 878 4.71 11.78 -6.45
CA SER A 878 4.04 11.26 -7.66
C SER A 878 4.12 12.25 -8.82
N ALA A 879 3.89 13.53 -8.56
CA ALA A 879 4.03 14.60 -9.55
C ALA A 879 5.47 14.72 -10.08
N ALA A 880 6.47 14.58 -9.20
CA ALA A 880 7.86 14.56 -9.61
C ALA A 880 8.18 13.36 -10.50
N GLN A 881 7.72 12.18 -10.11
CA GLN A 881 7.89 10.96 -10.91
C GLN A 881 7.22 11.08 -12.27
N ALA A 882 6.01 11.63 -12.35
CA ALA A 882 5.31 11.88 -13.61
C ALA A 882 6.14 12.84 -14.52
N SER A 883 6.66 13.93 -13.96
CA SER A 883 7.52 14.87 -14.70
C SER A 883 8.82 14.23 -15.19
N ILE A 884 9.45 13.34 -14.39
CA ILE A 884 10.67 12.63 -14.80
C ILE A 884 10.37 11.63 -15.93
N ARG A 885 9.26 10.89 -15.82
CA ARG A 885 8.84 9.94 -16.86
C ARG A 885 8.51 10.63 -18.19
N ALA A 886 7.91 11.81 -18.15
CA ALA A 886 7.58 12.60 -19.35
C ALA A 886 8.81 13.17 -20.06
N LYS A 887 9.96 13.29 -19.39
CA LYS A 887 11.24 13.74 -20.00
C LYS A 887 12.00 12.61 -20.68
N LYS A 888 11.70 11.35 -20.37
CA LYS A 888 12.30 10.16 -20.99
C LYS A 888 11.51 9.71 -22.22
#